data_46f49d96c0dcde6bf26d465bb0884b52
#
_entry.id   46f49d96c0dcde6bf26d465bb0884b52
#
_cell.length_a   1.000
_cell.length_b   1.000
_cell.length_c   1.000
_cell.angle_alpha   90.00
_cell.angle_beta   90.00
_cell.angle_gamma   90.00
#
_symmetry.space_group_name_H-M   'P 1'
#
loop_
_entity.id
_entity.type
_entity.pdbx_description
1 polymer ?
#
loop_
_entity_poly.entity_id
_entity_poly.type
_entity_poly.pdbx_seq_one_letter_code
_entity_poly.pdbx_strand_id
1 'polypeptide(L)'
;MTIETGGFPARSRAPARRGRTRELDTSTPVLVLSASPQARRSPHGGLGILRSLGRLGVPVYAVDSDPRGPASYSRYLRGRFVFDLATAAPDATVDYLLEVGKRIGSRAVLVPTWDDMALFVSDHFEVLSERFVFPQQPDGLARSLASKKEMCLLARRHAIPTPEASFPSSVEEVSSFAATATFPVMLKGIAGNRLQERTGRKMVIADRPDELVRLYREMEDPADPNLMLQEYIPGGDDAVWMFNGYFNHEADCLVGFTGRKLRQTPIYTGATSLGICLKNDVVEETTRRWMKELGYRGVLDIGYRYDARDGQYKVLDVNPRIGGTFRLFVAQNGMDVARALYLDMTGQPVPVADPIEGRKWMDERDVVSCLQYRRDHRLTLRQWAASLKGVRETIYFAHDDLAPFWRAWSHALGGALGAVRTSSPSAGAGRTPTRAEERTVRSGARRQEQVDRHFESAAQDWKTIYEEQTVYGLIHRERRATALDWIDRLGLPDGAPVLEIGCGAGLTAVALAGRGLSVTAIDTAPAMIQLTEQLAHDRDLADRIRTSVADAHDLPFPDGSYSLVLGLGVLPWLHSPDRTMEEMARVVRPGGYVLVNVDNLLRLHYLLDPRLNPALGSFRRCLGSGLRRIGVLHTPAPTPVRLDSTRRFDAVMDRLGLDKVRSATIGFGPFTFWRRPVLSESRGMRLHRTLQGVAGRGVPLVRSTGAQYLVLARKRDATGPESGPVIGRP
;
A
#
# COMPACT_ATOMS: atom_id res chain seq x y z
N MET A 1 42.35 12.73 -77.21
CA MET A 1 42.56 14.09 -76.70
C MET A 1 42.70 13.93 -75.16
N THR A 2 43.95 13.98 -74.74
CA THR A 2 44.46 13.67 -73.35
C THR A 2 44.18 14.83 -72.43
N ILE A 3 43.66 14.57 -71.23
CA ILE A 3 43.59 15.55 -70.17
C ILE A 3 44.37 15.00 -68.97
N GLU A 4 45.36 15.77 -68.55
CA GLU A 4 46.29 15.50 -67.44
C GLU A 4 45.62 15.54 -66.13
N THR A 5 46.00 14.59 -65.22
CA THR A 5 45.69 14.54 -63.84
C THR A 5 46.75 15.26 -63.02
N GLY A 6 46.39 16.41 -62.45
CA GLY A 6 47.22 17.14 -61.48
C GLY A 6 47.09 16.55 -60.07
N GLY A 7 48.19 15.99 -59.53
CA GLY A 7 48.28 15.48 -58.17
C GLY A 7 48.43 16.60 -57.15
N PHE A 8 47.62 16.59 -56.09
CA PHE A 8 47.84 17.38 -54.87
C PHE A 8 48.61 16.54 -53.82
N PRO A 9 49.54 17.12 -53.07
CA PRO A 9 50.36 16.41 -52.11
C PRO A 9 49.54 16.10 -50.88
N ALA A 10 49.65 14.86 -50.39
CA ALA A 10 49.11 14.38 -49.12
C ALA A 10 49.70 15.12 -47.92
N ARG A 11 48.90 15.92 -47.21
CA ARG A 11 49.29 16.43 -45.89
C ARG A 11 49.20 15.27 -44.85
N SER A 12 50.35 14.91 -44.28
CA SER A 12 50.45 14.00 -43.16
C SER A 12 49.67 14.54 -41.95
N ARG A 13 48.61 13.88 -41.58
CA ARG A 13 47.93 14.10 -40.30
C ARG A 13 48.78 13.46 -39.21
N ALA A 14 49.32 14.29 -38.32
CA ALA A 14 49.88 13.83 -37.05
C ALA A 14 48.81 13.07 -36.26
N PRO A 15 49.15 11.99 -35.52
CA PRO A 15 48.20 11.25 -34.71
C PRO A 15 47.68 12.17 -33.60
N ALA A 16 46.36 12.38 -33.56
CA ALA A 16 45.72 13.05 -32.46
C ALA A 16 46.08 12.31 -31.17
N ARG A 17 46.72 13.04 -30.25
CA ARG A 17 46.96 12.56 -28.88
C ARG A 17 45.63 12.06 -28.31
N ARG A 18 45.51 10.75 -28.07
CA ARG A 18 44.43 10.19 -27.25
C ARG A 18 44.49 10.89 -25.89
N GLY A 19 43.57 11.84 -25.68
CA GLY A 19 43.35 12.42 -24.36
C GLY A 19 43.08 11.30 -23.38
N ARG A 20 43.87 11.24 -22.31
CA ARG A 20 43.59 10.37 -21.15
C ARG A 20 42.15 10.68 -20.76
N THR A 21 41.20 9.72 -20.91
CA THR A 21 39.89 9.77 -20.31
C THR A 21 40.12 9.97 -18.82
N ARG A 22 39.82 11.17 -18.33
CA ARG A 22 39.94 11.47 -16.88
C ARG A 22 38.97 10.50 -16.19
N GLU A 23 39.51 9.68 -15.29
CA GLU A 23 38.72 8.74 -14.51
C GLU A 23 37.73 9.52 -13.67
N LEU A 24 36.46 9.05 -13.61
CA LEU A 24 35.40 9.71 -12.88
C LEU A 24 35.72 9.73 -11.39
N ASP A 25 35.79 10.91 -10.77
CA ASP A 25 35.93 11.03 -9.32
C ASP A 25 34.57 10.81 -8.65
N THR A 26 34.46 9.72 -7.91
CA THR A 26 33.29 9.32 -7.14
C THR A 26 33.45 9.48 -5.63
N SER A 27 34.51 10.15 -5.19
CA SER A 27 34.86 10.28 -3.76
C SER A 27 33.89 11.15 -2.96
N THR A 28 33.29 12.17 -3.61
CA THR A 28 32.35 13.08 -2.95
C THR A 28 31.04 12.36 -2.67
N PRO A 29 30.59 12.28 -1.40
CA PRO A 29 29.33 11.64 -1.07
C PRO A 29 28.12 12.47 -1.49
N VAL A 30 26.96 11.81 -1.56
CA VAL A 30 25.65 12.44 -1.82
C VAL A 30 24.71 12.17 -0.67
N LEU A 31 23.97 13.19 -0.22
CA LEU A 31 22.88 13.07 0.74
C LEU A 31 21.55 13.35 0.06
N VAL A 32 20.68 12.35 0.03
CA VAL A 32 19.32 12.45 -0.55
C VAL A 32 18.31 12.72 0.58
N LEU A 33 17.53 13.79 0.43
CA LEU A 33 16.42 14.09 1.33
C LEU A 33 15.13 13.47 0.78
N SER A 34 14.70 12.36 1.38
CA SER A 34 13.61 11.50 0.89
C SER A 34 12.29 11.65 1.65
N ALA A 35 12.17 12.58 2.58
CA ALA A 35 10.97 12.73 3.39
C ALA A 35 9.86 13.55 2.70
N SER A 36 8.62 13.13 2.90
CA SER A 36 7.41 13.85 2.53
C SER A 36 6.36 13.74 3.63
N PRO A 37 5.69 14.84 4.00
CA PRO A 37 4.61 14.86 5.00
C PRO A 37 3.46 13.92 4.68
N GLN A 38 3.24 13.64 3.40
CA GLN A 38 2.12 12.84 2.91
C GLN A 38 2.49 11.40 2.58
N ALA A 39 3.75 11.05 2.69
CA ALA A 39 4.25 9.77 2.21
C ALA A 39 4.38 8.74 3.33
N ARG A 40 3.29 8.09 3.65
CA ARG A 40 3.34 6.65 3.94
C ARG A 40 3.83 5.84 2.72
N ARG A 41 4.42 6.49 1.70
CA ARG A 41 4.92 5.90 0.45
C ARG A 41 6.26 6.54 0.14
N SER A 42 7.32 5.74 0.10
CA SER A 42 8.66 6.21 -0.25
C SER A 42 8.66 7.03 -1.55
N PRO A 43 9.32 8.18 -1.55
CA PRO A 43 9.44 9.02 -2.73
C PRO A 43 10.21 8.27 -3.83
N HIS A 44 9.61 8.15 -4.99
CA HIS A 44 10.15 7.37 -6.12
C HIS A 44 11.48 7.92 -6.63
N GLY A 45 11.69 9.24 -6.56
CA GLY A 45 12.94 9.90 -6.98
C GLY A 45 14.15 9.45 -6.17
N GLY A 46 14.02 9.30 -4.88
CA GLY A 46 15.13 8.91 -3.98
C GLY A 46 15.79 7.60 -4.39
N LEU A 47 15.00 6.53 -4.61
CA LEU A 47 15.54 5.24 -5.04
C LEU A 47 16.21 5.30 -6.41
N GLY A 48 15.65 6.11 -7.33
CA GLY A 48 16.26 6.38 -8.63
C GLY A 48 17.65 7.01 -8.52
N ILE A 49 17.83 7.99 -7.61
CA ILE A 49 19.11 8.66 -7.33
C ILE A 49 20.10 7.66 -6.74
N LEU A 50 19.69 6.88 -5.72
CA LEU A 50 20.53 5.83 -5.12
C LEU A 50 21.13 4.91 -6.19
N ARG A 51 20.28 4.44 -7.11
CA ARG A 51 20.70 3.54 -8.20
C ARG A 51 21.54 4.24 -9.26
N SER A 52 21.17 5.46 -9.66
CA SER A 52 21.88 6.17 -10.70
C SER A 52 23.33 6.48 -10.30
N LEU A 53 23.53 7.04 -9.11
CA LEU A 53 24.83 7.43 -8.61
C LEU A 53 25.60 6.25 -8.00
N GLY A 54 24.91 5.38 -7.27
CA GLY A 54 25.53 4.20 -6.66
C GLY A 54 26.10 3.21 -7.69
N ARG A 55 25.50 3.10 -8.90
CA ARG A 55 26.08 2.32 -10.01
C ARG A 55 27.39 2.89 -10.54
N LEU A 56 27.64 4.17 -10.31
CA LEU A 56 28.92 4.81 -10.60
C LEU A 56 29.97 4.62 -9.50
N GLY A 57 29.56 4.08 -8.33
CA GLY A 57 30.43 3.95 -7.17
C GLY A 57 30.37 5.13 -6.19
N VAL A 58 29.52 6.13 -6.44
CA VAL A 58 29.33 7.27 -5.54
C VAL A 58 28.74 6.81 -4.21
N PRO A 59 29.29 7.20 -3.04
CA PRO A 59 28.70 6.92 -1.73
C PRO A 59 27.41 7.72 -1.52
N VAL A 60 26.23 7.06 -1.57
CA VAL A 60 24.95 7.74 -1.41
C VAL A 60 24.35 7.44 -0.05
N TYR A 61 24.03 8.50 0.69
CA TYR A 61 23.32 8.51 1.97
C TYR A 61 21.90 9.02 1.78
N ALA A 62 21.01 8.69 2.68
CA ALA A 62 19.63 9.19 2.65
C ALA A 62 19.14 9.58 4.05
N VAL A 63 18.35 10.65 4.14
CA VAL A 63 17.48 10.97 5.27
C VAL A 63 16.06 10.54 4.88
N ASP A 64 15.41 9.74 5.71
CA ASP A 64 14.03 9.27 5.51
C ASP A 64 13.31 9.19 6.85
N SER A 65 12.01 9.50 6.88
CA SER A 65 11.17 9.35 8.08
C SER A 65 10.78 7.88 8.35
N ASP A 66 10.74 7.03 7.31
CA ASP A 66 10.43 5.60 7.46
C ASP A 66 11.68 4.71 7.28
N PRO A 67 12.24 4.19 8.40
CA PRO A 67 13.40 3.30 8.33
C PRO A 67 13.12 1.97 7.63
N ARG A 68 11.86 1.66 7.34
CA ARG A 68 11.43 0.41 6.69
C ARG A 68 10.94 0.63 5.27
N GLY A 69 11.07 1.83 4.73
CA GLY A 69 10.74 2.17 3.35
C GLY A 69 11.56 1.35 2.33
N PRO A 70 11.05 1.10 1.11
CA PRO A 70 11.73 0.28 0.10
C PRO A 70 13.15 0.77 -0.22
N ALA A 71 13.37 2.08 -0.33
CA ALA A 71 14.67 2.67 -0.64
C ALA A 71 15.75 2.31 0.41
N SER A 72 15.34 2.11 1.68
CA SER A 72 16.23 1.72 2.78
C SER A 72 16.87 0.34 2.62
N TYR A 73 16.41 -0.47 1.68
CA TYR A 73 16.93 -1.80 1.38
C TYR A 73 17.75 -1.86 0.10
N SER A 74 17.99 -0.72 -0.56
CA SER A 74 18.83 -0.68 -1.75
C SER A 74 20.27 -1.00 -1.40
N ARG A 75 20.91 -1.86 -2.21
CA ARG A 75 22.35 -2.17 -2.09
C ARG A 75 23.24 -0.97 -2.34
N TYR A 76 22.70 0.07 -2.97
CA TYR A 76 23.40 1.31 -3.30
C TYR A 76 23.32 2.37 -2.20
N LEU A 77 22.59 2.11 -1.11
CA LEU A 77 22.53 2.97 0.05
C LEU A 77 23.74 2.71 0.97
N ARG A 78 24.65 3.69 1.08
CA ARG A 78 25.84 3.60 1.93
C ARG A 78 25.51 3.75 3.41
N GLY A 79 24.57 4.65 3.73
CA GLY A 79 24.11 4.87 5.09
C GLY A 79 22.78 5.60 5.14
N ARG A 80 22.05 5.40 6.22
CA ARG A 80 20.71 5.93 6.43
C ARG A 80 20.65 6.70 7.73
N PHE A 81 19.98 7.86 7.66
CA PHE A 81 19.60 8.69 8.79
C PHE A 81 18.06 8.73 8.89
N VAL A 82 17.53 8.64 10.11
CA VAL A 82 16.09 8.62 10.33
C VAL A 82 15.68 9.91 11.02
N PHE A 83 14.86 10.72 10.35
CA PHE A 83 14.36 11.98 10.89
C PHE A 83 13.07 12.38 10.18
N ASP A 84 12.13 12.93 10.92
CA ASP A 84 10.86 13.40 10.35
C ASP A 84 10.99 14.83 9.82
N LEU A 85 11.58 14.95 8.63
CA LEU A 85 11.72 16.23 7.91
C LEU A 85 10.39 16.94 7.62
N ALA A 86 9.28 16.22 7.76
CA ALA A 86 7.97 16.71 7.37
C ALA A 86 7.28 17.53 8.45
N THR A 87 7.51 17.17 9.71
CA THR A 87 6.83 17.78 10.86
C THR A 87 7.79 18.51 11.80
N ALA A 88 9.09 18.34 11.62
CA ALA A 88 10.11 19.00 12.44
C ALA A 88 10.14 20.52 12.18
N ALA A 89 10.45 21.28 13.22
CA ALA A 89 10.69 22.71 13.08
C ALA A 89 11.89 23.00 12.15
N PRO A 90 11.88 24.12 11.39
CA PRO A 90 12.96 24.47 10.47
C PRO A 90 14.35 24.45 11.13
N ASP A 91 14.51 25.09 12.28
CA ASP A 91 15.79 25.16 13.00
C ASP A 91 16.29 23.75 13.40
N ALA A 92 15.40 22.91 13.94
CA ALA A 92 15.74 21.53 14.29
C ALA A 92 16.14 20.69 13.06
N THR A 93 15.56 21.01 11.91
CA THR A 93 15.91 20.37 10.63
C THR A 93 17.30 20.81 10.16
N VAL A 94 17.63 22.08 10.26
CA VAL A 94 18.96 22.63 9.97
C VAL A 94 20.01 21.96 10.86
N ASP A 95 19.82 22.00 12.18
CA ASP A 95 20.75 21.40 13.16
C ASP A 95 20.98 19.93 12.89
N TYR A 96 19.90 19.20 12.60
CA TYR A 96 20.00 17.76 12.27
C TYR A 96 20.80 17.53 10.99
N LEU A 97 20.57 18.28 9.92
CA LEU A 97 21.29 18.14 8.67
C LEU A 97 22.77 18.47 8.83
N LEU A 98 23.12 19.52 9.58
CA LEU A 98 24.51 19.87 9.90
C LEU A 98 25.21 18.73 10.67
N GLU A 99 24.51 18.11 11.62
CA GLU A 99 25.04 16.96 12.36
C GLU A 99 25.23 15.73 11.44
N VAL A 100 24.28 15.49 10.50
CA VAL A 100 24.44 14.46 9.47
C VAL A 100 25.65 14.75 8.59
N GLY A 101 25.87 16.00 8.18
CA GLY A 101 27.06 16.41 7.44
C GLY A 101 28.37 16.13 8.19
N LYS A 102 28.41 16.39 9.49
CA LYS A 102 29.55 16.03 10.36
C LYS A 102 29.80 14.51 10.37
N ARG A 103 28.73 13.71 10.49
CA ARG A 103 28.84 12.22 10.51
C ARG A 103 29.27 11.63 9.17
N ILE A 104 28.93 12.25 8.05
CA ILE A 104 29.43 11.87 6.73
C ILE A 104 30.93 12.11 6.63
N GLY A 105 31.44 13.14 7.31
CA GLY A 105 32.87 13.42 7.46
C GLY A 105 33.52 14.22 6.33
N SER A 106 32.78 14.53 5.26
CA SER A 106 33.19 15.39 4.14
C SER A 106 31.99 16.16 3.59
N ARG A 107 32.25 17.23 2.83
CA ARG A 107 31.17 17.93 2.14
C ARG A 107 30.44 16.99 1.18
N ALA A 108 29.12 16.96 1.22
CA ALA A 108 28.30 16.07 0.41
C ALA A 108 27.41 16.88 -0.56
N VAL A 109 27.13 16.32 -1.73
CA VAL A 109 26.13 16.91 -2.63
C VAL A 109 24.74 16.66 -2.03
N LEU A 110 23.96 17.72 -1.79
CA LEU A 110 22.61 17.67 -1.20
C LEU A 110 21.54 17.62 -2.28
N VAL A 111 20.66 16.63 -2.23
CA VAL A 111 19.64 16.40 -3.25
C VAL A 111 18.25 16.27 -2.64
N PRO A 112 17.41 17.32 -2.67
CA PRO A 112 16.02 17.23 -2.26
C PRO A 112 15.18 16.52 -3.34
N THR A 113 14.19 15.73 -2.90
CA THR A 113 13.29 14.99 -3.81
C THR A 113 11.82 15.43 -3.75
N TRP A 114 11.51 16.40 -2.89
CA TRP A 114 10.17 16.96 -2.69
C TRP A 114 10.20 18.49 -2.74
N ASP A 115 9.07 19.08 -3.11
CA ASP A 115 8.93 20.53 -3.28
C ASP A 115 9.24 21.26 -1.97
N ASP A 116 8.66 20.84 -0.84
CA ASP A 116 8.89 21.46 0.48
C ASP A 116 10.38 21.41 0.88
N MET A 117 11.06 20.28 0.58
CA MET A 117 12.49 20.14 0.87
C MET A 117 13.37 20.95 -0.10
N ALA A 118 12.94 21.11 -1.36
CA ALA A 118 13.66 21.97 -2.29
C ALA A 118 13.57 23.44 -1.88
N LEU A 119 12.41 23.88 -1.43
CA LEU A 119 12.21 25.22 -0.86
C LEU A 119 13.02 25.41 0.42
N PHE A 120 12.93 24.44 1.34
CA PHE A 120 13.70 24.48 2.59
C PHE A 120 15.21 24.60 2.34
N VAL A 121 15.76 23.80 1.43
CA VAL A 121 17.18 23.85 1.07
C VAL A 121 17.56 25.20 0.43
N SER A 122 16.68 25.74 -0.42
CA SER A 122 16.87 27.08 -1.02
C SER A 122 16.85 28.20 0.03
N ASP A 123 15.88 28.17 0.95
CA ASP A 123 15.71 29.19 1.98
C ASP A 123 16.87 29.19 3.02
N HIS A 124 17.51 28.04 3.25
CA HIS A 124 18.61 27.88 4.21
C HIS A 124 19.98 27.68 3.52
N PHE A 125 20.15 28.27 2.32
CA PHE A 125 21.38 28.07 1.53
C PHE A 125 22.66 28.37 2.30
N GLU A 126 22.74 29.53 2.94
CA GLU A 126 23.94 30.02 3.62
C GLU A 126 24.44 29.00 4.67
N VAL A 127 23.57 28.58 5.58
CA VAL A 127 23.94 27.70 6.68
C VAL A 127 24.20 26.26 6.21
N LEU A 128 23.42 25.75 5.26
CA LEU A 128 23.61 24.37 4.75
C LEU A 128 24.86 24.26 3.87
N SER A 129 25.27 25.34 3.18
CA SER A 129 26.46 25.37 2.35
C SER A 129 27.77 25.17 3.12
N GLU A 130 27.77 25.31 4.46
CA GLU A 130 28.92 24.96 5.31
C GLU A 130 29.31 23.46 5.19
N ARG A 131 28.32 22.58 5.03
CA ARG A 131 28.50 21.13 5.00
C ARG A 131 28.14 20.46 3.69
N PHE A 132 27.35 21.13 2.85
CA PHE A 132 26.82 20.57 1.63
C PHE A 132 27.19 21.42 0.41
N VAL A 133 27.05 20.79 -0.77
CA VAL A 133 27.21 21.44 -2.07
C VAL A 133 25.91 21.21 -2.86
N PHE A 134 25.28 22.27 -3.32
CA PHE A 134 24.05 22.22 -4.10
C PHE A 134 23.85 23.54 -4.84
N PRO A 135 23.03 23.56 -5.92
CA PRO A 135 22.79 24.76 -6.70
C PRO A 135 22.13 25.88 -5.89
N GLN A 136 22.69 27.08 -5.93
CA GLN A 136 22.09 28.27 -5.34
C GLN A 136 21.07 28.87 -6.31
N GLN A 137 19.82 28.90 -5.93
CA GLN A 137 18.76 29.55 -6.72
C GLN A 137 18.80 31.08 -6.52
N PRO A 138 18.36 31.86 -7.54
CA PRO A 138 17.99 33.26 -7.31
C PRO A 138 16.92 33.38 -6.20
N ASP A 139 16.99 34.45 -5.43
CA ASP A 139 16.11 34.68 -4.29
C ASP A 139 14.64 34.57 -4.66
N GLY A 140 13.88 33.77 -3.93
CA GLY A 140 12.45 33.54 -4.10
C GLY A 140 12.05 32.78 -5.37
N LEU A 141 12.97 32.52 -6.32
CA LEU A 141 12.64 31.90 -7.58
C LEU A 141 12.08 30.47 -7.42
N ALA A 142 12.70 29.65 -6.59
CA ALA A 142 12.22 28.30 -6.32
C ALA A 142 10.78 28.30 -5.78
N ARG A 143 10.46 29.23 -4.88
CA ARG A 143 9.11 29.41 -4.30
C ARG A 143 8.11 29.86 -5.36
N SER A 144 8.48 30.83 -6.20
CA SER A 144 7.61 31.33 -7.29
C SER A 144 7.31 30.22 -8.30
N LEU A 145 8.29 29.39 -8.67
CA LEU A 145 8.11 28.28 -9.61
C LEU A 145 7.26 27.13 -9.00
N ALA A 146 7.41 26.83 -7.72
CA ALA A 146 6.62 25.80 -7.04
C ALA A 146 5.17 26.22 -6.77
N SER A 147 4.89 27.53 -6.66
CA SER A 147 3.55 28.08 -6.50
C SER A 147 2.80 28.11 -7.82
N LYS A 148 1.65 27.42 -7.94
CA LYS A 148 0.85 27.45 -9.18
C LYS A 148 0.41 28.84 -9.59
N LYS A 149 0.10 29.72 -8.63
CA LYS A 149 -0.28 31.10 -8.87
C LYS A 149 0.91 31.91 -9.40
N GLU A 150 2.00 31.94 -8.64
CA GLU A 150 3.18 32.73 -8.99
C GLU A 150 3.83 32.23 -10.28
N MET A 151 3.92 30.92 -10.47
CA MET A 151 4.41 30.30 -11.70
C MET A 151 3.59 30.74 -12.93
N CYS A 152 2.26 30.74 -12.84
CA CYS A 152 1.38 31.19 -13.92
C CYS A 152 1.59 32.68 -14.24
N LEU A 153 1.70 33.52 -13.22
CA LEU A 153 1.98 34.97 -13.38
C LEU A 153 3.37 35.20 -13.97
N LEU A 154 4.38 34.46 -13.51
CA LEU A 154 5.74 34.53 -14.01
C LEU A 154 5.83 34.08 -15.49
N ALA A 155 5.18 32.98 -15.84
CA ALA A 155 5.13 32.50 -17.21
C ALA A 155 4.48 33.53 -18.16
N ARG A 156 3.38 34.18 -17.74
CA ARG A 156 2.72 35.24 -18.51
C ARG A 156 3.63 36.45 -18.74
N ARG A 157 4.42 36.88 -17.74
CA ARG A 157 5.39 37.98 -17.86
C ARG A 157 6.47 37.68 -18.91
N HIS A 158 6.86 36.43 -19.08
CA HIS A 158 7.85 35.97 -20.03
C HIS A 158 7.25 35.46 -21.36
N ALA A 159 5.97 35.72 -21.62
CA ALA A 159 5.24 35.26 -22.81
C ALA A 159 5.34 33.73 -23.02
N ILE A 160 5.37 32.97 -21.93
CA ILE A 160 5.33 31.50 -21.97
C ILE A 160 3.86 31.05 -21.96
N PRO A 161 3.43 30.21 -22.91
CA PRO A 161 2.04 29.76 -22.96
C PRO A 161 1.61 29.02 -21.69
N THR A 162 0.49 29.46 -21.12
CA THR A 162 -0.17 28.84 -19.98
C THR A 162 -1.66 28.68 -20.24
N PRO A 163 -2.35 27.73 -19.63
CA PRO A 163 -3.81 27.74 -19.63
C PRO A 163 -4.33 29.05 -19.06
N GLU A 164 -5.46 29.53 -19.56
CA GLU A 164 -6.14 30.68 -18.94
C GLU A 164 -6.49 30.33 -17.49
N ALA A 165 -6.16 31.25 -16.58
CA ALA A 165 -6.38 30.99 -15.15
C ALA A 165 -6.75 32.29 -14.42
N SER A 166 -7.62 32.11 -13.39
CA SER A 166 -8.03 33.14 -12.44
C SER A 166 -7.79 32.64 -11.02
N PHE A 167 -7.58 33.57 -10.08
CA PHE A 167 -7.29 33.32 -8.67
C PHE A 167 -8.29 34.12 -7.82
N PRO A 168 -9.59 33.75 -7.87
CA PRO A 168 -10.64 34.54 -7.27
C PRO A 168 -10.57 34.50 -5.74
N SER A 169 -10.88 35.64 -5.14
CA SER A 169 -11.07 35.82 -3.70
C SER A 169 -12.54 35.97 -3.33
N SER A 170 -13.44 36.11 -4.30
CA SER A 170 -14.87 36.27 -4.10
C SER A 170 -15.71 35.57 -5.16
N VAL A 171 -17.01 35.38 -4.87
CA VAL A 171 -17.97 34.76 -5.81
C VAL A 171 -18.21 35.68 -7.02
N GLU A 172 -18.12 36.97 -6.86
CA GLU A 172 -18.27 37.97 -7.92
C GLU A 172 -17.14 37.83 -8.95
N GLU A 173 -15.91 37.60 -8.50
CA GLU A 173 -14.77 37.33 -9.39
C GLU A 173 -14.92 36.00 -10.13
N VAL A 174 -15.47 34.97 -9.48
CA VAL A 174 -15.82 33.70 -10.13
C VAL A 174 -16.87 33.90 -11.21
N SER A 175 -17.90 34.68 -10.91
CA SER A 175 -18.99 34.97 -11.86
C SER A 175 -18.47 35.77 -13.07
N SER A 176 -17.59 36.74 -12.83
CA SER A 176 -16.93 37.49 -13.88
C SER A 176 -16.07 36.64 -14.79
N PHE A 177 -15.27 35.74 -14.21
CA PHE A 177 -14.49 34.77 -14.97
C PHE A 177 -15.39 33.81 -15.77
N ALA A 178 -16.46 33.30 -15.16
CA ALA A 178 -17.39 32.37 -15.78
C ALA A 178 -18.12 32.97 -17.00
N ALA A 179 -18.28 34.28 -17.06
CA ALA A 179 -18.94 34.96 -18.17
C ALA A 179 -18.11 34.95 -19.47
N THR A 180 -16.79 34.82 -19.38
CA THR A 180 -15.85 34.87 -20.53
C THR A 180 -15.11 33.56 -20.73
N ALA A 181 -15.09 32.67 -19.74
CA ALA A 181 -14.33 31.43 -19.76
C ALA A 181 -14.87 30.42 -20.80
N THR A 182 -13.94 29.70 -21.42
CA THR A 182 -14.29 28.53 -22.24
C THR A 182 -14.46 27.30 -21.35
N PHE A 183 -15.66 26.74 -21.33
CA PHE A 183 -15.95 25.53 -20.53
C PHE A 183 -15.55 24.25 -21.28
N PRO A 184 -15.19 23.16 -20.54
CA PRO A 184 -15.19 23.03 -19.09
C PRO A 184 -14.05 23.79 -18.40
N VAL A 185 -14.28 24.17 -17.14
CA VAL A 185 -13.30 24.86 -16.29
C VAL A 185 -12.91 23.95 -15.13
N MET A 186 -11.62 23.93 -14.79
CA MET A 186 -11.06 23.16 -13.68
C MET A 186 -10.89 24.04 -12.45
N LEU A 187 -11.47 23.61 -11.32
CA LEU A 187 -11.17 24.18 -9.99
C LEU A 187 -10.11 23.32 -9.32
N LYS A 188 -9.00 23.88 -8.90
CA LYS A 188 -7.94 23.19 -8.18
C LYS A 188 -7.33 24.06 -7.08
N GLY A 189 -6.77 23.43 -6.04
CA GLY A 189 -6.08 24.17 -5.00
C GLY A 189 -4.78 24.78 -5.51
N ILE A 190 -4.52 26.06 -5.16
CA ILE A 190 -3.21 26.70 -5.31
C ILE A 190 -2.20 25.88 -4.50
N ALA A 191 -2.46 25.65 -3.20
CA ALA A 191 -1.83 24.61 -2.38
C ALA A 191 -2.69 23.34 -2.43
N GLY A 192 -2.36 22.41 -3.33
CA GLY A 192 -3.20 21.25 -3.63
C GLY A 192 -3.47 20.34 -2.43
N ASN A 193 -2.56 20.31 -1.46
CA ASN A 193 -2.67 19.50 -0.25
C ASN A 193 -3.77 20.03 0.67
N ARG A 194 -3.84 21.35 0.90
CA ARG A 194 -4.87 21.99 1.72
C ARG A 194 -6.27 21.69 1.20
N LEU A 195 -6.48 21.81 -0.11
CA LEU A 195 -7.77 21.49 -0.71
C LEU A 195 -8.14 20.02 -0.50
N GLN A 196 -7.19 19.11 -0.67
CA GLN A 196 -7.43 17.68 -0.50
C GLN A 196 -7.73 17.29 0.95
N GLU A 197 -7.05 17.89 1.91
CA GLU A 197 -7.30 17.67 3.35
C GLU A 197 -8.71 18.13 3.74
N ARG A 198 -9.13 19.31 3.25
CA ARG A 198 -10.43 19.90 3.56
C ARG A 198 -11.59 19.18 2.86
N THR A 199 -11.45 18.86 1.57
CA THR A 199 -12.57 18.39 0.73
C THR A 199 -12.46 16.93 0.31
N GLY A 200 -11.32 16.27 0.53
CA GLY A 200 -11.01 14.94 -0.01
C GLY A 200 -10.70 14.93 -1.51
N ARG A 201 -10.73 16.07 -2.19
CA ARG A 201 -10.55 16.21 -3.64
C ARG A 201 -9.36 17.12 -3.95
N LYS A 202 -8.56 16.79 -4.97
CA LYS A 202 -7.47 17.66 -5.45
C LYS A 202 -7.94 18.72 -6.46
N MET A 203 -8.96 18.36 -7.23
CA MET A 203 -9.57 19.19 -8.26
C MET A 203 -10.96 18.68 -8.60
N VAL A 204 -11.75 19.55 -9.21
CA VAL A 204 -13.04 19.23 -9.83
C VAL A 204 -13.15 19.94 -11.16
N ILE A 205 -13.99 19.45 -12.05
CA ILE A 205 -14.27 20.07 -13.35
C ILE A 205 -15.73 20.52 -13.34
N ALA A 206 -15.97 21.74 -13.77
CA ALA A 206 -17.28 22.34 -13.97
C ALA A 206 -17.55 22.45 -15.47
N ASP A 207 -18.66 21.92 -15.92
CA ASP A 207 -19.06 21.94 -17.33
C ASP A 207 -19.86 23.20 -17.70
N ARG A 208 -20.35 23.95 -16.68
CA ARG A 208 -21.22 25.13 -16.89
C ARG A 208 -20.96 26.21 -15.84
N PRO A 209 -21.32 27.48 -16.15
CA PRO A 209 -21.13 28.62 -15.24
C PRO A 209 -21.79 28.46 -13.87
N ASP A 210 -23.05 28.01 -13.83
CA ASP A 210 -23.79 27.80 -12.60
C ASP A 210 -23.17 26.73 -11.70
N GLU A 211 -22.66 25.68 -12.30
CA GLU A 211 -21.94 24.63 -11.60
C GLU A 211 -20.59 25.13 -11.04
N LEU A 212 -19.86 25.96 -11.78
CA LEU A 212 -18.61 26.54 -11.35
C LEU A 212 -18.80 27.37 -10.07
N VAL A 213 -19.80 28.25 -10.04
CA VAL A 213 -20.12 29.08 -8.88
C VAL A 213 -20.54 28.22 -7.69
N ARG A 214 -21.36 27.19 -7.91
CA ARG A 214 -21.77 26.25 -6.85
C ARG A 214 -20.57 25.51 -6.26
N LEU A 215 -19.69 24.94 -7.09
CA LEU A 215 -18.51 24.19 -6.66
C LEU A 215 -17.50 25.11 -5.93
N TYR A 216 -17.34 26.35 -6.38
CA TYR A 216 -16.50 27.32 -5.68
C TYR A 216 -17.01 27.58 -4.25
N ARG A 217 -18.31 27.87 -4.06
CA ARG A 217 -18.92 28.06 -2.72
C ARG A 217 -18.79 26.83 -1.82
N GLU A 218 -18.86 25.62 -2.41
CA GLU A 218 -18.71 24.37 -1.66
C GLU A 218 -17.25 24.13 -1.23
N MET A 219 -16.29 24.53 -2.06
CA MET A 219 -14.89 24.11 -1.94
C MET A 219 -13.94 25.21 -1.48
N GLU A 220 -14.29 26.50 -1.55
CA GLU A 220 -13.42 27.58 -1.10
C GLU A 220 -13.52 27.79 0.42
N ASP A 221 -12.40 28.19 1.00
CA ASP A 221 -12.33 28.70 2.36
C ASP A 221 -12.30 30.22 2.34
N PRO A 222 -13.39 30.92 2.69
CA PRO A 222 -13.43 32.38 2.63
C PRO A 222 -12.41 33.09 3.54
N ALA A 223 -11.96 32.42 4.63
CA ALA A 223 -10.97 32.94 5.56
C ALA A 223 -9.54 32.84 5.02
N ASP A 224 -9.28 31.86 4.13
CA ASP A 224 -7.96 31.62 3.56
C ASP A 224 -8.09 31.08 2.12
N PRO A 225 -8.39 31.96 1.13
CA PRO A 225 -8.65 31.57 -0.24
C PRO A 225 -7.52 30.77 -0.87
N ASN A 226 -7.86 29.61 -1.42
CA ASN A 226 -6.87 28.66 -1.94
C ASN A 226 -7.25 28.08 -3.31
N LEU A 227 -8.38 28.49 -3.92
CA LEU A 227 -8.78 27.96 -5.22
C LEU A 227 -8.22 28.80 -6.38
N MET A 228 -7.86 28.09 -7.44
CA MET A 228 -7.69 28.67 -8.77
C MET A 228 -8.67 28.03 -9.74
N LEU A 229 -9.18 28.84 -10.64
CA LEU A 229 -9.95 28.45 -11.81
C LEU A 229 -8.99 28.34 -12.98
N GLN A 230 -9.07 27.28 -13.74
CA GLN A 230 -8.19 27.09 -14.88
C GLN A 230 -8.96 26.50 -16.06
N GLU A 231 -8.70 27.02 -17.24
CA GLU A 231 -9.13 26.44 -18.49
C GLU A 231 -8.78 24.95 -18.55
N TYR A 232 -9.74 24.12 -18.94
CA TYR A 232 -9.49 22.71 -19.21
C TYR A 232 -9.04 22.54 -20.66
N ILE A 233 -7.81 22.11 -20.86
CA ILE A 233 -7.28 21.82 -22.19
C ILE A 233 -7.72 20.40 -22.60
N PRO A 234 -8.53 20.24 -23.67
CA PRO A 234 -8.95 18.94 -24.14
C PRO A 234 -7.78 18.06 -24.58
N GLY A 235 -8.02 16.75 -24.69
CA GLY A 235 -7.03 15.81 -25.22
C GLY A 235 -6.82 14.60 -24.28
N GLY A 236 -6.17 13.58 -24.80
CA GLY A 236 -5.78 12.37 -24.08
C GLY A 236 -4.54 12.55 -23.20
N ASP A 237 -4.08 11.44 -22.63
CA ASP A 237 -2.80 11.42 -21.87
C ASP A 237 -1.61 11.74 -22.77
N ASP A 238 -1.71 11.44 -24.05
CA ASP A 238 -0.70 11.71 -25.07
C ASP A 238 -0.52 13.20 -25.41
N ALA A 239 -1.42 14.07 -24.95
CA ALA A 239 -1.23 15.52 -25.01
C ALA A 239 -0.31 16.05 -23.89
N VAL A 240 0.03 15.23 -22.87
CA VAL A 240 0.86 15.66 -21.74
C VAL A 240 2.33 15.35 -21.99
N TRP A 241 3.11 16.42 -22.10
CA TRP A 241 4.55 16.40 -22.29
C TRP A 241 5.30 16.75 -21.02
N MET A 242 6.54 16.34 -20.95
CA MET A 242 7.43 16.60 -19.83
C MET A 242 8.78 17.08 -20.35
N PHE A 243 9.39 17.99 -19.60
CA PHE A 243 10.80 18.32 -19.75
C PHE A 243 11.50 17.97 -18.43
N ASN A 244 12.70 17.40 -18.52
CA ASN A 244 13.54 17.11 -17.38
C ASN A 244 14.97 17.54 -17.70
N GLY A 245 15.56 18.46 -16.94
CA GLY A 245 16.85 19.04 -17.28
C GLY A 245 17.67 19.44 -16.06
N TYR A 246 18.95 19.73 -16.32
CA TYR A 246 19.88 20.27 -15.33
C TYR A 246 20.51 21.57 -15.87
N PHE A 247 20.48 22.64 -15.06
CA PHE A 247 20.99 23.97 -15.37
C PHE A 247 22.16 24.31 -14.43
N ASN A 248 23.26 24.76 -14.99
CA ASN A 248 24.47 25.12 -14.25
C ASN A 248 24.36 26.51 -13.57
N HIS A 249 25.44 26.97 -12.96
CA HIS A 249 25.51 28.28 -12.27
C HIS A 249 25.31 29.48 -13.21
N GLU A 250 25.54 29.33 -14.52
CA GLU A 250 25.29 30.32 -15.56
C GLU A 250 23.85 30.23 -16.12
N ALA A 251 23.01 29.36 -15.58
CA ALA A 251 21.68 29.01 -16.08
C ALA A 251 21.69 28.40 -17.49
N ASP A 252 22.81 27.77 -17.90
CA ASP A 252 22.88 26.99 -19.12
C ASP A 252 22.39 25.57 -18.88
N CYS A 253 21.51 25.12 -19.75
CA CYS A 253 21.00 23.75 -19.68
C CYS A 253 22.06 22.75 -20.20
N LEU A 254 22.78 22.11 -19.30
CA LEU A 254 23.80 21.14 -19.65
C LEU A 254 23.21 19.82 -20.14
N VAL A 255 22.06 19.42 -19.59
CA VAL A 255 21.33 18.21 -19.95
C VAL A 255 19.85 18.53 -19.98
N GLY A 256 19.18 18.24 -21.08
CA GLY A 256 17.76 18.44 -21.26
C GLY A 256 17.14 17.29 -22.04
N PHE A 257 16.00 16.84 -21.58
CA PHE A 257 15.23 15.74 -22.16
C PHE A 257 13.77 16.11 -22.24
N THR A 258 13.10 15.64 -23.28
CA THR A 258 11.65 15.72 -23.41
C THR A 258 11.03 14.32 -23.45
N GLY A 259 9.77 14.23 -23.11
CA GLY A 259 9.02 12.99 -23.14
C GLY A 259 7.54 13.20 -22.97
N ARG A 260 6.81 12.12 -23.11
CA ARG A 260 5.35 12.15 -23.09
C ARG A 260 4.78 11.12 -22.13
N LYS A 261 3.71 11.48 -21.43
CA LYS A 261 2.93 10.52 -20.66
C LYS A 261 2.14 9.61 -21.61
N LEU A 262 2.23 8.31 -21.41
CA LEU A 262 1.39 7.34 -22.09
C LEU A 262 0.21 6.92 -21.23
N ARG A 263 0.41 6.94 -19.90
CA ARG A 263 -0.64 6.67 -18.89
C ARG A 263 -0.34 7.37 -17.58
N GLN A 264 -1.37 7.57 -16.78
CA GLN A 264 -1.31 8.26 -15.49
C GLN A 264 -1.93 7.42 -14.35
N THR A 265 -1.54 7.71 -13.12
CA THR A 265 -2.14 7.15 -11.90
C THR A 265 -2.33 8.24 -10.83
N PRO A 266 -3.56 8.58 -10.42
CA PRO A 266 -4.85 8.22 -11.02
C PRO A 266 -4.96 8.59 -12.50
N ILE A 267 -5.85 7.91 -13.22
CA ILE A 267 -6.03 8.15 -14.66
C ILE A 267 -6.45 9.59 -14.96
N TYR A 268 -6.01 10.14 -16.10
CA TYR A 268 -6.28 11.47 -16.66
C TYR A 268 -5.67 12.67 -15.91
N THR A 269 -5.42 12.58 -14.61
CA THR A 269 -5.00 13.74 -13.78
C THR A 269 -3.81 13.43 -12.86
N GLY A 270 -3.30 12.21 -12.92
CA GLY A 270 -2.27 11.72 -12.00
C GLY A 270 -0.83 11.89 -12.47
N ALA A 271 0.07 11.33 -11.67
CA ALA A 271 1.46 11.18 -12.03
C ALA A 271 1.63 10.16 -13.18
N THR A 272 2.74 10.23 -13.89
CA THR A 272 3.07 9.27 -14.95
C THR A 272 3.13 7.85 -14.41
N SER A 273 2.31 6.94 -14.94
CA SER A 273 2.43 5.50 -14.66
C SER A 273 3.18 4.76 -15.77
N LEU A 274 3.08 5.23 -17.01
CA LEU A 274 3.94 4.82 -18.12
C LEU A 274 4.33 6.06 -18.93
N GLY A 275 5.61 6.28 -19.13
CA GLY A 275 6.16 7.38 -19.94
C GLY A 275 7.07 6.90 -21.05
N ILE A 276 7.25 7.74 -22.05
CA ILE A 276 8.17 7.52 -23.17
C ILE A 276 9.05 8.75 -23.40
N CYS A 277 10.36 8.55 -23.52
CA CYS A 277 11.30 9.59 -23.92
C CYS A 277 11.18 9.82 -25.41
N LEU A 278 10.84 11.04 -25.82
CA LEU A 278 10.68 11.48 -27.20
C LEU A 278 11.17 12.91 -27.31
N LYS A 279 11.83 13.22 -28.39
CA LYS A 279 12.28 14.59 -28.69
C LYS A 279 11.10 15.51 -29.02
N ASN A 280 11.13 16.72 -28.46
CA ASN A 280 10.19 17.80 -28.76
C ASN A 280 10.92 19.13 -28.65
N ASP A 281 11.35 19.63 -29.80
CA ASP A 281 12.19 20.82 -29.91
C ASP A 281 11.48 22.07 -29.36
N VAL A 282 10.14 22.21 -29.54
CA VAL A 282 9.38 23.36 -29.06
C VAL A 282 9.37 23.41 -27.53
N VAL A 283 9.11 22.27 -26.88
CA VAL A 283 9.12 22.16 -25.40
C VAL A 283 10.53 22.40 -24.88
N GLU A 284 11.54 21.84 -25.51
CA GLU A 284 12.94 21.96 -25.09
C GLU A 284 13.43 23.41 -25.22
N GLU A 285 13.29 24.05 -26.38
CA GLU A 285 13.75 25.41 -26.65
C GLU A 285 13.02 26.43 -25.75
N THR A 286 11.68 26.29 -25.62
CA THR A 286 10.88 27.16 -24.75
C THR A 286 11.36 27.07 -23.31
N THR A 287 11.61 25.85 -22.81
CA THR A 287 12.07 25.68 -21.42
C THR A 287 13.48 26.22 -21.23
N ARG A 288 14.43 25.94 -22.13
CA ARG A 288 15.82 26.41 -22.07
C ARG A 288 15.88 27.94 -22.04
N ARG A 289 15.16 28.59 -22.95
CA ARG A 289 15.07 30.06 -23.00
C ARG A 289 14.50 30.64 -21.72
N TRP A 290 13.34 30.14 -21.27
CA TRP A 290 12.67 30.66 -20.09
C TRP A 290 13.53 30.51 -18.82
N MET A 291 14.12 29.36 -18.60
CA MET A 291 14.98 29.14 -17.43
C MET A 291 16.28 29.97 -17.48
N LYS A 292 16.84 30.19 -18.67
CA LYS A 292 17.99 31.09 -18.86
C LYS A 292 17.64 32.53 -18.48
N GLU A 293 16.49 33.03 -18.94
CA GLU A 293 16.00 34.39 -18.61
C GLU A 293 15.75 34.56 -17.10
N LEU A 294 15.28 33.51 -16.42
CA LEU A 294 15.05 33.51 -14.97
C LEU A 294 16.34 33.33 -14.15
N GLY A 295 17.46 32.99 -14.78
CA GLY A 295 18.69 32.63 -14.07
C GLY A 295 18.57 31.34 -13.26
N TYR A 296 17.67 30.42 -13.67
CA TYR A 296 17.40 29.18 -12.95
C TYR A 296 18.60 28.24 -12.90
N ARG A 297 18.85 27.61 -11.75
CA ARG A 297 19.97 26.69 -11.52
C ARG A 297 19.48 25.39 -10.89
N GLY A 298 20.15 24.27 -11.25
CA GLY A 298 19.81 22.96 -10.68
C GLY A 298 18.88 22.13 -11.55
N VAL A 299 18.24 21.13 -10.93
CA VAL A 299 17.38 20.18 -11.63
C VAL A 299 15.97 20.73 -11.76
N LEU A 300 15.42 20.61 -12.96
CA LEU A 300 14.06 21.01 -13.30
C LEU A 300 13.24 19.80 -13.80
N ASP A 301 12.01 19.66 -13.30
CA ASP A 301 10.98 18.78 -13.81
C ASP A 301 9.73 19.60 -14.11
N ILE A 302 9.34 19.73 -15.37
CA ILE A 302 8.25 20.61 -15.80
C ILE A 302 7.26 19.86 -16.69
N GLY A 303 5.96 20.09 -16.45
CA GLY A 303 4.85 19.51 -17.21
C GLY A 303 4.22 20.50 -18.18
N TYR A 304 3.99 20.02 -19.40
CA TYR A 304 3.29 20.75 -20.45
C TYR A 304 2.07 19.99 -20.94
N ARG A 305 1.09 20.72 -21.48
CA ARG A 305 -0.01 20.12 -22.22
C ARG A 305 -0.12 20.76 -23.59
N TYR A 306 -0.14 19.92 -24.63
CA TYR A 306 -0.41 20.37 -25.98
C TYR A 306 -1.89 20.72 -26.12
N ASP A 307 -2.17 21.92 -26.60
CA ASP A 307 -3.51 22.39 -26.91
C ASP A 307 -3.70 22.37 -28.43
N ALA A 308 -4.48 21.45 -28.93
CA ALA A 308 -4.73 21.31 -30.35
C ALA A 308 -5.59 22.46 -30.97
N ARG A 309 -6.18 23.32 -30.12
CA ARG A 309 -7.00 24.44 -30.56
C ARG A 309 -6.17 25.60 -31.08
N ASP A 310 -4.99 25.81 -30.47
CA ASP A 310 -4.06 26.89 -30.84
C ASP A 310 -2.66 26.40 -31.21
N GLY A 311 -2.40 25.08 -31.14
CA GLY A 311 -1.12 24.46 -31.50
C GLY A 311 0.00 24.70 -30.50
N GLN A 312 -0.31 25.16 -29.27
CA GLN A 312 0.67 25.54 -28.26
C GLN A 312 0.89 24.45 -27.20
N TYR A 313 2.11 24.42 -26.64
CA TYR A 313 2.45 23.65 -25.44
C TYR A 313 2.34 24.56 -24.23
N LYS A 314 1.26 24.43 -23.46
CA LYS A 314 0.97 25.25 -22.29
C LYS A 314 1.56 24.63 -21.02
N VAL A 315 2.28 25.42 -20.22
CA VAL A 315 2.88 24.97 -18.95
C VAL A 315 1.78 24.68 -17.93
N LEU A 316 1.85 23.51 -17.30
CA LEU A 316 0.91 23.08 -16.26
C LEU A 316 1.46 23.23 -14.85
N ASP A 317 2.72 22.83 -14.65
CA ASP A 317 3.42 22.85 -13.37
C ASP A 317 4.94 22.86 -13.57
N VAL A 318 5.65 23.46 -12.64
CA VAL A 318 7.10 23.51 -12.58
C VAL A 318 7.56 23.00 -11.23
N ASN A 319 8.46 22.03 -11.23
CA ASN A 319 9.01 21.44 -10.03
C ASN A 319 10.52 21.68 -10.01
N PRO A 320 11.04 22.60 -9.13
CA PRO A 320 12.45 22.95 -9.07
C PRO A 320 13.26 21.89 -8.29
N ARG A 321 13.14 20.63 -8.71
CA ARG A 321 13.78 19.48 -8.08
C ARG A 321 13.78 18.25 -9.01
N ILE A 322 14.43 17.17 -8.55
CA ILE A 322 14.35 15.88 -9.27
C ILE A 322 12.94 15.31 -9.18
N GLY A 323 12.31 15.08 -10.34
CA GLY A 323 11.01 14.45 -10.45
C GLY A 323 11.07 12.93 -10.24
N GLY A 324 9.94 12.30 -9.86
CA GLY A 324 9.86 10.85 -9.69
C GLY A 324 10.11 10.04 -10.97
N THR A 325 9.97 10.66 -12.11
CA THR A 325 10.10 10.03 -13.45
C THR A 325 11.45 10.28 -14.14
N PHE A 326 12.41 10.94 -13.48
CA PHE A 326 13.67 11.33 -14.10
C PHE A 326 14.43 10.16 -14.76
N ARG A 327 14.25 8.94 -14.27
CA ARG A 327 14.87 7.73 -14.85
C ARG A 327 14.25 7.30 -16.19
N LEU A 328 13.17 7.93 -16.63
CA LEU A 328 12.70 7.86 -18.02
C LEU A 328 13.75 8.47 -18.97
N PHE A 329 14.44 9.51 -18.52
CA PHE A 329 15.29 10.39 -19.27
C PHE A 329 16.76 10.03 -19.05
N VAL A 330 17.32 9.26 -19.98
CA VAL A 330 18.70 8.79 -19.93
C VAL A 330 19.32 8.92 -21.32
N ALA A 331 20.49 9.54 -21.40
CA ALA A 331 21.25 9.66 -22.63
C ALA A 331 22.00 8.37 -22.99
N GLN A 332 22.50 8.28 -24.23
CA GLN A 332 23.22 7.10 -24.75
C GLN A 332 24.48 6.76 -23.93
N ASN A 333 25.17 7.77 -23.36
CA ASN A 333 26.29 7.59 -22.43
C ASN A 333 25.87 7.28 -20.99
N GLY A 334 24.56 7.09 -20.72
CA GLY A 334 24.02 6.84 -19.41
C GLY A 334 23.79 8.08 -18.56
N MET A 335 23.99 9.29 -19.09
CA MET A 335 23.74 10.55 -18.38
C MET A 335 22.26 10.72 -18.06
N ASP A 336 21.97 11.20 -16.87
CA ASP A 336 20.68 11.71 -16.41
C ASP A 336 20.90 12.97 -15.54
N VAL A 337 19.82 13.59 -15.10
CA VAL A 337 19.92 14.86 -14.35
C VAL A 337 20.57 14.70 -12.97
N ALA A 338 20.50 13.53 -12.33
CA ALA A 338 21.17 13.28 -11.06
C ALA A 338 22.69 13.18 -11.25
N ARG A 339 23.12 12.54 -12.33
CA ARG A 339 24.55 12.46 -12.70
C ARG A 339 25.07 13.83 -13.15
N ALA A 340 24.30 14.59 -13.92
CA ALA A 340 24.67 15.95 -14.34
C ALA A 340 24.87 16.86 -13.13
N LEU A 341 23.90 16.86 -12.20
CA LEU A 341 24.02 17.58 -10.92
C LEU A 341 25.29 17.17 -10.17
N TYR A 342 25.54 15.87 -10.01
CA TYR A 342 26.71 15.38 -9.28
C TYR A 342 28.02 15.88 -9.90
N LEU A 343 28.17 15.72 -11.22
CA LEU A 343 29.39 16.10 -11.92
C LEU A 343 29.66 17.60 -11.85
N ASP A 344 28.64 18.42 -12.09
CA ASP A 344 28.79 19.88 -12.03
C ASP A 344 29.10 20.36 -10.62
N MET A 345 28.39 19.84 -9.61
CA MET A 345 28.62 20.19 -8.20
C MET A 345 29.98 19.71 -7.66
N THR A 346 30.61 18.77 -8.32
CA THR A 346 31.98 18.28 -8.00
C THR A 346 33.05 18.83 -8.93
N GLY A 347 32.72 19.83 -9.78
CA GLY A 347 33.64 20.47 -10.69
C GLY A 347 34.14 19.57 -11.84
N GLN A 348 33.39 18.52 -12.13
CA GLN A 348 33.71 17.59 -13.20
C GLN A 348 32.96 17.93 -14.48
N PRO A 349 33.51 17.69 -15.67
CA PRO A 349 32.82 17.96 -16.93
C PRO A 349 31.57 17.08 -17.06
N VAL A 350 30.48 17.67 -17.52
CA VAL A 350 29.23 16.97 -17.83
C VAL A 350 29.23 16.59 -19.31
N PRO A 351 29.47 15.32 -19.68
CA PRO A 351 29.51 14.90 -21.07
C PRO A 351 28.12 14.90 -21.69
N VAL A 352 27.95 15.62 -22.79
CA VAL A 352 26.71 15.68 -23.55
C VAL A 352 26.57 14.45 -24.43
N ALA A 353 25.37 13.90 -24.52
CA ALA A 353 25.02 12.83 -25.45
C ALA A 353 23.51 12.87 -25.75
N ASP A 354 23.13 12.32 -26.88
CA ASP A 354 21.72 12.27 -27.28
C ASP A 354 20.87 11.40 -26.35
N PRO A 355 19.60 11.77 -26.15
CA PRO A 355 18.67 10.95 -25.39
C PRO A 355 18.42 9.59 -26.04
N ILE A 356 18.12 8.57 -25.25
CA ILE A 356 17.65 7.28 -25.77
C ILE A 356 16.17 7.42 -26.14
N GLU A 357 15.88 7.80 -27.36
CA GLU A 357 14.51 7.92 -27.85
C GLU A 357 13.77 6.58 -27.82
N GLY A 358 12.47 6.62 -27.56
CA GLY A 358 11.65 5.43 -27.44
C GLY A 358 11.83 4.65 -26.12
N ARG A 359 12.82 5.04 -25.27
CA ARG A 359 12.96 4.49 -23.93
C ARG A 359 11.68 4.71 -23.14
N LYS A 360 11.20 3.67 -22.46
CA LYS A 360 10.05 3.75 -21.56
C LYS A 360 10.45 3.46 -20.12
N TRP A 361 9.72 4.11 -19.24
CA TRP A 361 9.79 3.91 -17.79
C TRP A 361 8.38 3.68 -17.23
N MET A 362 8.24 2.82 -16.24
CA MET A 362 6.95 2.41 -15.70
C MET A 362 6.93 2.46 -14.17
N ASP A 363 5.85 2.97 -13.62
CA ASP A 363 5.44 2.74 -12.24
C ASP A 363 4.70 1.40 -12.16
N GLU A 364 5.04 0.52 -11.23
CA GLU A 364 4.38 -0.78 -11.08
C GLU A 364 2.85 -0.67 -10.84
N ARG A 365 2.38 0.50 -10.41
CA ARG A 365 0.94 0.82 -10.31
C ARG A 365 0.25 0.95 -11.66
N ASP A 366 0.98 0.98 -12.77
CA ASP A 366 0.41 1.01 -14.13
C ASP A 366 -0.54 -0.17 -14.39
N VAL A 367 -0.33 -1.29 -13.72
CA VAL A 367 -1.27 -2.42 -13.74
C VAL A 367 -2.66 -2.00 -13.22
N VAL A 368 -2.71 -1.17 -12.18
CA VAL A 368 -3.97 -0.64 -11.64
C VAL A 368 -4.58 0.37 -12.60
N SER A 369 -3.76 1.27 -13.16
CA SER A 369 -4.21 2.23 -14.17
C SER A 369 -4.76 1.54 -15.42
N CYS A 370 -4.11 0.47 -15.90
CA CYS A 370 -4.61 -0.35 -17.00
C CYS A 370 -6.06 -0.83 -16.77
N LEU A 371 -6.37 -1.29 -15.57
CA LEU A 371 -7.72 -1.77 -15.24
C LEU A 371 -8.75 -0.62 -15.26
N GLN A 372 -8.34 0.59 -14.86
CA GLN A 372 -9.19 1.78 -14.93
C GLN A 372 -9.43 2.22 -16.38
N TYR A 373 -8.38 2.36 -17.20
CA TYR A 373 -8.50 2.69 -18.64
C TYR A 373 -9.31 1.65 -19.42
N ARG A 374 -9.18 0.37 -19.04
CA ARG A 374 -10.00 -0.70 -19.64
C ARG A 374 -11.48 -0.54 -19.29
N ARG A 375 -11.78 -0.14 -18.07
CA ARG A 375 -13.16 0.16 -17.64
C ARG A 375 -13.79 1.25 -18.51
N ASP A 376 -13.00 2.27 -18.84
CA ASP A 376 -13.46 3.40 -19.65
C ASP A 376 -13.36 3.09 -21.17
N HIS A 377 -13.21 1.82 -21.54
CA HIS A 377 -13.04 1.33 -22.92
C HIS A 377 -11.92 2.00 -23.72
N ARG A 378 -10.92 2.59 -23.03
CA ARG A 378 -9.77 3.28 -23.65
C ARG A 378 -8.57 2.37 -23.88
N LEU A 379 -8.53 1.18 -23.25
CA LEU A 379 -7.37 0.28 -23.34
C LEU A 379 -7.80 -1.18 -23.18
N THR A 380 -7.34 -2.06 -24.07
CA THR A 380 -7.46 -3.51 -23.92
C THR A 380 -6.21 -4.11 -23.25
N LEU A 381 -6.32 -5.30 -22.66
CA LEU A 381 -5.15 -5.99 -22.07
C LEU A 381 -4.06 -6.28 -23.11
N ARG A 382 -4.44 -6.57 -24.37
CA ARG A 382 -3.47 -6.79 -25.46
C ARG A 382 -2.71 -5.50 -25.79
N GLN A 383 -3.41 -4.38 -25.90
CA GLN A 383 -2.78 -3.06 -26.12
C GLN A 383 -1.90 -2.67 -24.94
N TRP A 384 -2.34 -2.93 -23.71
CA TRP A 384 -1.53 -2.70 -22.52
C TRP A 384 -0.24 -3.51 -22.57
N ALA A 385 -0.31 -4.82 -22.79
CA ALA A 385 0.86 -5.68 -22.88
C ALA A 385 1.82 -5.22 -24.02
N ALA A 386 1.27 -4.87 -25.18
CA ALA A 386 2.06 -4.33 -26.30
C ALA A 386 2.74 -3.01 -25.95
N SER A 387 2.08 -2.14 -25.17
CA SER A 387 2.64 -0.85 -24.75
C SER A 387 3.84 -0.96 -23.80
N LEU A 388 3.99 -2.09 -23.11
CA LEU A 388 5.13 -2.34 -22.22
C LEU A 388 6.42 -2.67 -22.98
N LYS A 389 6.35 -2.96 -24.27
CA LYS A 389 7.55 -3.14 -25.10
C LYS A 389 8.38 -1.85 -25.08
N GLY A 390 9.67 -1.99 -24.74
CA GLY A 390 10.60 -0.85 -24.60
C GLY A 390 10.71 -0.28 -23.19
N VAL A 391 10.02 -0.82 -22.19
CA VAL A 391 10.25 -0.50 -20.77
C VAL A 391 11.65 -0.99 -20.39
N ARG A 392 12.50 -0.06 -19.96
CA ARG A 392 13.89 -0.32 -19.56
C ARG A 392 14.11 -0.26 -18.06
N GLU A 393 13.25 0.45 -17.34
CA GLU A 393 13.37 0.66 -15.91
C GLU A 393 11.98 0.87 -15.28
N THR A 394 11.84 0.41 -14.04
CA THR A 394 10.64 0.65 -13.22
C THR A 394 11.04 1.29 -11.88
N ILE A 395 10.07 1.68 -11.04
CA ILE A 395 10.38 2.32 -9.74
C ILE A 395 11.15 1.35 -8.84
N TYR A 396 10.56 0.20 -8.54
CA TYR A 396 11.09 -0.70 -7.52
C TYR A 396 11.91 -1.86 -8.09
N PHE A 397 11.50 -2.41 -9.22
CA PHE A 397 12.20 -3.53 -9.82
C PHE A 397 13.47 -3.07 -10.55
N ALA A 398 14.60 -3.62 -10.15
CA ALA A 398 15.86 -3.55 -10.87
C ALA A 398 16.60 -4.89 -10.67
N HIS A 399 17.09 -5.48 -11.76
CA HIS A 399 17.72 -6.81 -11.71
C HIS A 399 18.97 -6.86 -10.82
N ASP A 400 19.67 -5.75 -10.70
CA ASP A 400 20.86 -5.56 -9.88
C ASP A 400 20.57 -5.07 -8.46
N ASP A 401 19.30 -4.80 -8.11
CA ASP A 401 18.88 -4.27 -6.79
C ASP A 401 17.43 -4.68 -6.47
N LEU A 402 17.22 -5.98 -6.22
CA LEU A 402 15.88 -6.58 -6.05
C LEU A 402 15.25 -6.33 -4.67
N ALA A 403 16.04 -6.02 -3.63
CA ALA A 403 15.53 -5.90 -2.27
C ALA A 403 14.46 -4.81 -2.10
N PRO A 404 14.57 -3.61 -2.73
CA PRO A 404 13.50 -2.61 -2.72
C PRO A 404 12.18 -3.11 -3.32
N PHE A 405 12.25 -3.90 -4.39
CA PHE A 405 11.05 -4.48 -5.03
C PHE A 405 10.33 -5.43 -4.07
N TRP A 406 11.03 -6.40 -3.51
CA TRP A 406 10.44 -7.33 -2.53
C TRP A 406 9.92 -6.61 -1.29
N ARG A 407 10.60 -5.54 -0.87
CA ARG A 407 10.15 -4.74 0.27
C ARG A 407 8.89 -3.93 -0.06
N ALA A 408 8.82 -3.30 -1.23
CA ALA A 408 7.62 -2.60 -1.69
C ALA A 408 6.41 -3.54 -1.74
N TRP A 409 6.60 -4.74 -2.25
CA TRP A 409 5.60 -5.81 -2.25
C TRP A 409 5.21 -6.26 -0.84
N SER A 410 6.17 -6.51 0.04
CA SER A 410 5.89 -6.90 1.43
C SER A 410 5.19 -5.78 2.21
N HIS A 411 5.51 -4.52 1.92
CA HIS A 411 4.85 -3.35 2.51
C HIS A 411 3.41 -3.17 1.99
N ALA A 412 3.21 -3.37 0.70
CA ALA A 412 1.86 -3.41 0.11
C ALA A 412 1.02 -4.55 0.71
N LEU A 413 1.66 -5.68 0.99
CA LEU A 413 1.08 -6.83 1.68
C LEU A 413 0.85 -6.54 3.17
N GLY A 414 1.83 -5.97 3.86
CA GLY A 414 1.75 -5.60 5.28
C GLY A 414 0.81 -4.44 5.56
N GLY A 415 0.72 -3.44 4.67
CA GLY A 415 -0.28 -2.37 4.73
C GLY A 415 -1.71 -2.89 4.54
N ALA A 416 -1.88 -3.92 3.72
CA ALA A 416 -3.14 -4.64 3.60
C ALA A 416 -3.48 -5.45 4.87
N LEU A 417 -2.47 -5.99 5.53
CA LEU A 417 -2.59 -6.67 6.83
C LEU A 417 -2.72 -5.65 8.00
N GLY A 418 -2.08 -4.50 7.90
CA GLY A 418 -2.15 -3.41 8.89
C GLY A 418 -3.46 -2.64 8.87
N ALA A 419 -4.10 -2.46 7.72
CA ALA A 419 -5.44 -1.87 7.62
C ALA A 419 -6.52 -2.76 8.27
N VAL A 420 -6.22 -4.06 8.48
CA VAL A 420 -6.98 -4.97 9.34
C VAL A 420 -6.64 -4.76 10.82
N ARG A 421 -5.47 -4.16 11.15
CA ARG A 421 -4.97 -3.97 12.53
C ARG A 421 -5.42 -2.66 13.20
N THR A 422 -5.84 -1.64 12.43
CA THR A 422 -6.16 -0.29 12.97
C THR A 422 -7.65 -0.08 13.28
N SER A 423 -8.47 -1.13 13.30
CA SER A 423 -9.85 -1.06 13.76
C SER A 423 -10.07 -1.65 15.18
N SER A 424 -9.10 -1.52 16.06
CA SER A 424 -9.32 -1.78 17.49
C SER A 424 -9.19 -0.45 18.25
N PRO A 425 -10.27 0.07 18.86
CA PRO A 425 -10.15 1.18 19.79
C PRO A 425 -9.43 0.68 21.06
N SER A 426 -8.45 1.44 21.51
CA SER A 426 -7.90 1.30 22.85
C SER A 426 -9.02 1.58 23.85
N ALA A 427 -9.32 0.64 24.72
CA ALA A 427 -10.22 0.81 25.84
C ALA A 427 -9.64 1.85 26.83
N GLY A 428 -10.15 3.06 26.73
CA GLY A 428 -10.04 4.10 27.76
C GLY A 428 -11.43 4.28 28.36
N ALA A 429 -11.57 4.01 29.63
CA ALA A 429 -12.82 4.16 30.36
C ALA A 429 -13.35 5.60 30.33
N GLY A 430 -14.65 5.79 30.03
CA GLY A 430 -15.41 6.99 30.35
C GLY A 430 -15.46 8.07 29.26
N ARG A 431 -15.85 7.75 28.01
CA ARG A 431 -16.22 8.76 27.01
C ARG A 431 -17.51 8.36 26.29
N THR A 432 -18.39 9.31 26.12
CA THR A 432 -19.58 9.17 25.26
C THR A 432 -19.14 8.81 23.84
N PRO A 433 -19.75 7.77 23.20
CA PRO A 433 -19.31 7.31 21.90
C PRO A 433 -19.48 8.38 20.82
N THR A 434 -18.46 8.53 19.98
CA THR A 434 -18.49 9.44 18.85
C THR A 434 -19.35 8.88 17.69
N ARG A 435 -19.87 9.74 16.82
CA ARG A 435 -20.65 9.34 15.61
C ARG A 435 -19.93 8.31 14.72
N ALA A 436 -18.60 8.22 14.79
CA ALA A 436 -17.80 7.23 14.06
C ALA A 436 -17.84 5.84 14.76
N GLU A 437 -17.86 5.82 16.08
CA GLU A 437 -17.99 4.61 16.89
C GLU A 437 -19.39 4.01 16.76
N GLU A 438 -20.43 4.83 16.79
CA GLU A 438 -21.82 4.40 16.52
C GLU A 438 -21.98 3.81 15.12
N ARG A 439 -21.32 4.36 14.08
CA ARG A 439 -21.28 3.77 12.73
C ARG A 439 -20.60 2.42 12.69
N THR A 440 -19.53 2.23 13.47
CA THR A 440 -18.78 0.98 13.53
C THR A 440 -19.59 -0.10 14.25
N VAL A 441 -20.25 0.24 15.35
CA VAL A 441 -21.14 -0.67 16.09
C VAL A 441 -22.36 -1.07 15.22
N ARG A 442 -23.02 -0.11 14.57
CA ARG A 442 -24.13 -0.40 13.66
C ARG A 442 -23.73 -1.25 12.44
N SER A 443 -22.50 -1.08 11.93
CA SER A 443 -21.97 -1.92 10.83
C SER A 443 -21.65 -3.34 11.29
N GLY A 444 -21.19 -3.51 12.53
CA GLY A 444 -20.97 -4.80 13.18
C GLY A 444 -22.26 -5.58 13.38
N ALA A 445 -23.28 -4.94 13.97
CA ALA A 445 -24.58 -5.54 14.19
C ALA A 445 -25.25 -6.01 12.87
N ARG A 446 -25.24 -5.16 11.83
CA ARG A 446 -25.77 -5.55 10.50
C ARG A 446 -25.03 -6.75 9.88
N ARG A 447 -23.75 -6.87 10.16
CA ARG A 447 -22.95 -8.00 9.68
C ARG A 447 -23.33 -9.29 10.44
N GLN A 448 -23.54 -9.20 11.74
CA GLN A 448 -23.97 -10.35 12.54
C GLN A 448 -25.36 -10.83 12.10
N GLU A 449 -26.32 -9.94 11.89
CA GLU A 449 -27.64 -10.27 11.34
C GLU A 449 -27.59 -10.99 9.97
N GLN A 450 -26.58 -10.70 9.13
CA GLN A 450 -26.39 -11.42 7.87
C GLN A 450 -25.84 -12.84 8.10
N VAL A 451 -24.96 -13.01 9.07
CA VAL A 451 -24.42 -14.31 9.47
C VAL A 451 -25.53 -15.17 10.07
N ASP A 452 -26.31 -14.61 10.99
CA ASP A 452 -27.40 -15.31 11.67
C ASP A 452 -28.45 -15.79 10.65
N ARG A 453 -28.89 -14.93 9.72
CA ARG A 453 -29.79 -15.29 8.61
C ARG A 453 -29.22 -16.38 7.70
N HIS A 454 -27.90 -16.37 7.48
CA HIS A 454 -27.24 -17.41 6.67
C HIS A 454 -27.34 -18.76 7.36
N PHE A 455 -27.02 -18.84 8.67
CA PHE A 455 -27.10 -20.08 9.42
C PHE A 455 -28.53 -20.56 9.64
N GLU A 456 -29.50 -19.65 9.81
CA GLU A 456 -30.92 -19.99 9.89
C GLU A 456 -31.42 -20.64 8.59
N SER A 457 -31.02 -20.08 7.42
CA SER A 457 -31.43 -20.59 6.12
C SER A 457 -30.69 -21.88 5.69
N ALA A 458 -29.51 -22.13 6.22
CA ALA A 458 -28.65 -23.24 5.84
C ALA A 458 -28.57 -24.34 6.92
N ALA A 459 -29.45 -24.31 7.94
CA ALA A 459 -29.38 -25.21 9.08
C ALA A 459 -29.37 -26.71 8.68
N GLN A 460 -30.19 -27.07 7.70
CA GLN A 460 -30.28 -28.44 7.21
C GLN A 460 -29.01 -28.89 6.47
N ASP A 461 -28.40 -27.97 5.70
CA ASP A 461 -27.15 -28.25 4.96
C ASP A 461 -25.98 -28.49 5.95
N TRP A 462 -25.95 -27.75 7.07
CA TRP A 462 -24.93 -27.92 8.10
C TRP A 462 -25.03 -29.27 8.84
N LYS A 463 -26.20 -29.89 8.93
CA LYS A 463 -26.37 -31.25 9.48
C LYS A 463 -25.65 -32.26 8.60
N THR A 464 -25.75 -32.15 7.27
CA THR A 464 -25.21 -33.13 6.29
C THR A 464 -23.71 -32.96 6.02
N ILE A 465 -23.09 -31.82 6.36
CA ILE A 465 -21.69 -31.53 6.04
C ILE A 465 -20.71 -32.55 6.64
N TYR A 466 -21.04 -33.12 7.77
CA TYR A 466 -20.24 -34.17 8.42
C TYR A 466 -20.39 -35.56 7.76
N GLU A 467 -21.42 -35.76 6.93
CA GLU A 467 -21.67 -36.98 6.17
C GLU A 467 -21.07 -36.93 4.77
N GLU A 468 -20.78 -35.72 4.28
CA GLU A 468 -20.24 -35.56 2.92
C GLU A 468 -18.87 -36.21 2.73
N GLN A 469 -18.72 -36.93 1.59
CA GLN A 469 -17.45 -37.52 1.14
C GLN A 469 -16.60 -36.53 0.35
N THR A 470 -16.43 -35.33 0.93
CA THR A 470 -15.65 -34.21 0.37
C THR A 470 -14.45 -33.89 1.24
N VAL A 471 -13.43 -33.19 0.69
CA VAL A 471 -12.28 -32.69 1.46
C VAL A 471 -12.78 -31.76 2.58
N TYR A 472 -13.81 -30.97 2.33
CA TYR A 472 -14.39 -30.07 3.31
C TYR A 472 -15.05 -30.82 4.47
N GLY A 473 -15.89 -31.79 4.19
CA GLY A 473 -16.49 -32.67 5.20
C GLY A 473 -15.45 -33.43 6.02
N LEU A 474 -14.37 -33.90 5.37
CA LEU A 474 -13.26 -34.59 6.05
C LEU A 474 -12.55 -33.67 7.07
N ILE A 475 -12.27 -32.40 6.70
CA ILE A 475 -11.65 -31.42 7.60
C ILE A 475 -12.51 -31.19 8.86
N HIS A 476 -13.83 -31.09 8.70
CA HIS A 476 -14.76 -30.88 9.82
C HIS A 476 -14.80 -32.10 10.76
N ARG A 477 -14.81 -33.31 10.18
CA ARG A 477 -14.73 -34.56 10.98
C ARG A 477 -13.42 -34.65 11.75
N GLU A 478 -12.28 -34.37 11.12
CA GLU A 478 -10.97 -34.42 11.79
C GLU A 478 -10.84 -33.37 12.87
N ARG A 479 -11.33 -32.13 12.65
CA ARG A 479 -11.37 -31.10 13.69
C ARG A 479 -12.13 -31.56 14.93
N ARG A 480 -13.34 -32.07 14.73
CA ARG A 480 -14.18 -32.57 15.82
C ARG A 480 -13.55 -33.77 16.52
N ALA A 481 -13.02 -34.73 15.77
CA ALA A 481 -12.35 -35.91 16.34
C ALA A 481 -11.14 -35.51 17.21
N THR A 482 -10.32 -34.57 16.73
CA THR A 482 -9.17 -34.05 17.47
C THR A 482 -9.60 -33.31 18.74
N ALA A 483 -10.66 -32.50 18.66
CA ALA A 483 -11.21 -31.79 19.81
C ALA A 483 -11.69 -32.78 20.88
N LEU A 484 -12.44 -33.80 20.49
CA LEU A 484 -12.94 -34.83 21.41
C LEU A 484 -11.80 -35.67 22.02
N ASP A 485 -10.78 -36.08 21.22
CA ASP A 485 -9.58 -36.76 21.76
C ASP A 485 -8.86 -35.91 22.82
N TRP A 486 -8.77 -34.60 22.61
CA TRP A 486 -8.15 -33.71 23.59
C TRP A 486 -9.00 -33.59 24.88
N ILE A 487 -10.32 -33.53 24.73
CA ILE A 487 -11.25 -33.45 25.88
C ILE A 487 -11.19 -34.76 26.67
N ASP A 488 -11.17 -35.93 26.04
CA ASP A 488 -11.06 -37.22 26.68
C ASP A 488 -9.81 -37.32 27.59
N ARG A 489 -8.71 -36.69 27.17
CA ARG A 489 -7.45 -36.64 27.97
C ARG A 489 -7.44 -35.64 29.12
N LEU A 490 -8.45 -34.77 29.22
CA LEU A 490 -8.55 -33.84 30.37
C LEU A 490 -8.99 -34.55 31.66
N GLY A 491 -9.59 -35.74 31.56
CA GLY A 491 -10.08 -36.48 32.73
C GLY A 491 -11.16 -35.73 33.52
N LEU A 492 -12.06 -35.03 32.83
CA LEU A 492 -13.15 -34.31 33.48
C LEU A 492 -14.08 -35.29 34.19
N PRO A 493 -14.52 -34.98 35.43
CA PRO A 493 -15.41 -35.87 36.14
C PRO A 493 -16.79 -35.98 35.51
N ASP A 494 -17.52 -37.08 35.77
CA ASP A 494 -18.90 -37.23 35.31
C ASP A 494 -19.78 -36.08 35.84
N GLY A 495 -20.68 -35.56 35.00
CA GLY A 495 -21.49 -34.40 35.28
C GLY A 495 -20.75 -33.06 35.22
N ALA A 496 -19.47 -33.02 34.87
CA ALA A 496 -18.75 -31.74 34.76
C ALA A 496 -19.46 -30.76 33.79
N PRO A 497 -19.67 -29.47 34.21
CA PRO A 497 -20.37 -28.51 33.39
C PRO A 497 -19.52 -28.05 32.23
N VAL A 498 -20.08 -28.16 31.01
CA VAL A 498 -19.45 -27.77 29.74
C VAL A 498 -20.35 -26.80 29.00
N LEU A 499 -19.79 -25.73 28.45
CA LEU A 499 -20.48 -24.79 27.55
C LEU A 499 -19.98 -24.98 26.12
N GLU A 500 -20.89 -25.30 25.21
CA GLU A 500 -20.64 -25.28 23.78
C GLU A 500 -21.28 -24.04 23.15
N ILE A 501 -20.45 -23.18 22.56
CA ILE A 501 -20.87 -21.95 21.85
C ILE A 501 -20.94 -22.25 20.38
N GLY A 502 -22.09 -21.90 19.74
CA GLY A 502 -22.36 -22.21 18.34
C GLY A 502 -22.48 -23.70 18.10
N CYS A 503 -23.43 -24.33 18.82
CA CYS A 503 -23.58 -25.80 18.82
C CYS A 503 -24.03 -26.36 17.45
N GLY A 504 -24.56 -25.52 16.55
CA GLY A 504 -25.08 -25.96 15.26
C GLY A 504 -26.13 -27.07 15.41
N ALA A 505 -25.99 -28.15 14.66
CA ALA A 505 -26.90 -29.30 14.75
C ALA A 505 -26.64 -30.26 15.95
N GLY A 506 -25.88 -29.83 16.97
CA GLY A 506 -25.73 -30.55 18.24
C GLY A 506 -24.81 -31.76 18.23
N LEU A 507 -24.10 -32.04 17.13
CA LEU A 507 -23.26 -33.24 17.02
C LEU A 507 -22.15 -33.33 18.07
N THR A 508 -21.56 -32.21 18.49
CA THR A 508 -20.51 -32.20 19.51
C THR A 508 -21.15 -32.23 20.91
N ALA A 509 -22.25 -31.48 21.13
CA ALA A 509 -23.00 -31.52 22.38
C ALA A 509 -23.41 -32.96 22.77
N VAL A 510 -24.00 -33.69 21.84
CA VAL A 510 -24.42 -35.09 22.03
C VAL A 510 -23.19 -35.99 22.28
N ALA A 511 -22.09 -35.79 21.60
CA ALA A 511 -20.85 -36.56 21.82
C ALA A 511 -20.24 -36.30 23.20
N LEU A 512 -20.35 -35.09 23.74
CA LEU A 512 -19.89 -34.72 25.09
C LEU A 512 -20.83 -35.27 26.18
N ALA A 513 -22.14 -35.16 25.99
CA ALA A 513 -23.14 -35.74 26.87
C ALA A 513 -23.03 -37.26 26.97
N GLY A 514 -22.76 -37.95 25.84
CA GLY A 514 -22.50 -39.38 25.81
C GLY A 514 -21.21 -39.82 26.54
N ARG A 515 -20.35 -38.86 26.91
CA ARG A 515 -19.16 -39.03 27.75
C ARG A 515 -19.43 -38.75 29.24
N GLY A 516 -20.69 -38.56 29.58
CA GLY A 516 -21.10 -38.29 30.97
C GLY A 516 -21.07 -36.80 31.35
N LEU A 517 -20.74 -35.88 30.47
CA LEU A 517 -20.64 -34.45 30.76
C LEU A 517 -22.02 -33.78 30.77
N SER A 518 -22.19 -32.73 31.56
CA SER A 518 -23.40 -31.88 31.57
C SER A 518 -23.19 -30.71 30.61
N VAL A 519 -23.89 -30.71 29.49
CA VAL A 519 -23.64 -29.77 28.41
C VAL A 519 -24.69 -28.65 28.37
N THR A 520 -24.25 -27.41 28.38
CA THR A 520 -25.06 -26.27 27.97
C THR A 520 -24.66 -25.92 26.54
N ALA A 521 -25.60 -25.99 25.58
CA ALA A 521 -25.37 -25.76 24.17
C ALA A 521 -26.10 -24.49 23.72
N ILE A 522 -25.38 -23.50 23.15
CA ILE A 522 -25.97 -22.25 22.71
C ILE A 522 -25.68 -21.98 21.22
N ASP A 523 -26.64 -21.34 20.58
CA ASP A 523 -26.52 -20.82 19.21
C ASP A 523 -27.35 -19.54 19.05
N THR A 524 -27.05 -18.68 18.09
CA THR A 524 -27.88 -17.52 17.77
C THR A 524 -29.08 -17.87 16.86
N ALA A 525 -29.00 -18.99 16.15
CA ALA A 525 -30.04 -19.47 15.22
C ALA A 525 -31.01 -20.42 15.93
N PRO A 526 -32.30 -20.08 16.11
CA PRO A 526 -33.31 -20.96 16.72
C PRO A 526 -33.42 -22.33 16.03
N ALA A 527 -33.29 -22.38 14.71
CA ALA A 527 -33.34 -23.64 13.97
C ALA A 527 -32.22 -24.61 14.37
N MET A 528 -31.03 -24.12 14.72
CA MET A 528 -29.91 -24.94 15.22
C MET A 528 -30.20 -25.50 16.62
N ILE A 529 -30.82 -24.70 17.48
CA ILE A 529 -31.25 -25.15 18.81
C ILE A 529 -32.24 -26.30 18.68
N GLN A 530 -33.28 -26.16 17.84
CA GLN A 530 -34.27 -27.20 17.60
C GLN A 530 -33.65 -28.50 17.08
N LEU A 531 -32.68 -28.42 16.16
CA LEU A 531 -31.96 -29.59 15.67
C LEU A 531 -31.13 -30.26 16.79
N THR A 532 -30.53 -29.49 17.67
CA THR A 532 -29.77 -29.99 18.82
C THR A 532 -30.68 -30.71 19.82
N GLU A 533 -31.83 -30.15 20.14
CA GLU A 533 -32.84 -30.74 21.03
C GLU A 533 -33.37 -32.06 20.45
N GLN A 534 -33.71 -32.08 19.18
CA GLN A 534 -34.18 -33.29 18.51
C GLN A 534 -33.09 -34.38 18.53
N LEU A 535 -31.83 -34.02 18.20
CA LEU A 535 -30.74 -34.98 18.22
C LEU A 535 -30.44 -35.51 19.64
N ALA A 536 -30.56 -34.68 20.68
CA ALA A 536 -30.42 -35.06 22.08
C ALA A 536 -31.51 -36.06 22.48
N HIS A 537 -32.74 -35.81 22.09
CA HIS A 537 -33.88 -36.72 22.33
C HIS A 537 -33.69 -38.06 21.59
N ASP A 538 -33.33 -38.01 20.30
CA ASP A 538 -33.10 -39.21 19.48
C ASP A 538 -31.98 -40.13 20.00
N ARG A 539 -31.14 -39.62 20.94
CA ARG A 539 -30.02 -40.33 21.55
C ARG A 539 -30.16 -40.61 23.05
N ASP A 540 -31.33 -40.35 23.61
CA ASP A 540 -31.64 -40.48 25.05
C ASP A 540 -30.67 -39.69 25.95
N LEU A 541 -30.27 -38.49 25.52
CA LEU A 541 -29.32 -37.61 26.24
C LEU A 541 -29.92 -36.24 26.59
N ALA A 542 -31.24 -36.08 26.48
CA ALA A 542 -31.92 -34.81 26.75
C ALA A 542 -31.71 -34.31 28.19
N ASP A 543 -31.61 -35.20 29.14
CA ASP A 543 -31.36 -34.85 30.55
C ASP A 543 -29.97 -34.28 30.82
N ARG A 544 -29.00 -34.50 29.92
CA ARG A 544 -27.63 -34.04 30.04
C ARG A 544 -27.31 -32.83 29.16
N ILE A 545 -28.26 -32.40 28.33
CA ILE A 545 -28.08 -31.27 27.38
C ILE A 545 -29.14 -30.22 27.66
N ARG A 546 -28.69 -29.01 27.98
CA ARG A 546 -29.53 -27.81 28.06
C ARG A 546 -29.24 -26.93 26.88
N THR A 547 -30.27 -26.47 26.20
CA THR A 547 -30.12 -25.60 25.03
C THR A 547 -30.61 -24.19 25.33
N SER A 548 -30.04 -23.18 24.66
CA SER A 548 -30.51 -21.79 24.76
C SER A 548 -30.11 -21.00 23.55
N VAL A 549 -31.00 -20.12 23.08
CA VAL A 549 -30.64 -19.07 22.10
C VAL A 549 -29.88 -17.97 22.85
N ALA A 550 -28.61 -17.76 22.52
CA ALA A 550 -27.79 -16.76 23.20
C ALA A 550 -26.68 -16.22 22.25
N ASP A 551 -26.29 -14.96 22.50
CA ASP A 551 -25.19 -14.30 21.79
C ASP A 551 -23.84 -14.58 22.50
N ALA A 552 -22.88 -15.07 21.73
CA ALA A 552 -21.53 -15.34 22.23
C ALA A 552 -20.76 -14.09 22.68
N HIS A 553 -21.21 -12.89 22.33
CA HIS A 553 -20.60 -11.63 22.73
C HIS A 553 -21.05 -11.15 24.13
N ASP A 554 -22.11 -11.74 24.67
CA ASP A 554 -22.67 -11.41 25.99
C ASP A 554 -23.34 -12.66 26.60
N LEU A 555 -22.54 -13.49 27.25
CA LEU A 555 -22.99 -14.80 27.74
C LEU A 555 -23.80 -14.63 29.00
N PRO A 556 -25.06 -15.14 29.06
CA PRO A 556 -25.94 -15.00 30.23
C PRO A 556 -25.61 -15.99 31.35
N PHE A 557 -24.32 -16.20 31.61
CA PHE A 557 -23.85 -17.14 32.61
C PHE A 557 -22.90 -16.46 33.60
N PRO A 558 -22.92 -16.88 34.89
CA PRO A 558 -22.03 -16.35 35.92
C PRO A 558 -20.55 -16.66 35.63
N ASP A 559 -19.65 -15.86 36.20
CA ASP A 559 -18.21 -16.06 36.13
C ASP A 559 -17.83 -17.44 36.72
N GLY A 560 -16.91 -18.13 36.07
CA GLY A 560 -16.37 -19.39 36.57
C GLY A 560 -17.34 -20.57 36.64
N SER A 561 -18.44 -20.55 35.87
CA SER A 561 -19.51 -21.55 35.91
C SER A 561 -19.14 -22.88 35.23
N TYR A 562 -18.17 -22.89 34.32
CA TYR A 562 -17.89 -24.04 33.47
C TYR A 562 -16.49 -24.60 33.66
N SER A 563 -16.37 -25.94 33.62
CA SER A 563 -15.09 -26.65 33.63
C SER A 563 -14.39 -26.62 32.28
N LEU A 564 -15.20 -26.58 31.20
CA LEU A 564 -14.74 -26.50 29.80
C LEU A 564 -15.70 -25.60 29.06
N VAL A 565 -15.15 -24.67 28.26
CA VAL A 565 -15.88 -23.83 27.33
C VAL A 565 -15.31 -24.10 25.93
N LEU A 566 -16.16 -24.44 24.97
CA LEU A 566 -15.68 -24.69 23.61
C LEU A 566 -16.50 -23.95 22.54
N GLY A 567 -15.81 -23.64 21.43
CA GLY A 567 -16.44 -23.01 20.26
C GLY A 567 -15.74 -23.48 18.98
N LEU A 568 -16.32 -24.50 18.35
CA LEU A 568 -15.73 -25.12 17.15
C LEU A 568 -16.33 -24.57 15.85
N GLY A 569 -15.58 -23.73 15.16
CA GLY A 569 -16.00 -23.12 13.88
C GLY A 569 -16.78 -21.82 14.04
N VAL A 570 -16.83 -21.24 15.22
CA VAL A 570 -17.62 -20.06 15.57
C VAL A 570 -16.85 -18.76 15.33
N LEU A 571 -15.66 -18.65 15.95
CA LEU A 571 -14.87 -17.40 15.95
C LEU A 571 -14.66 -16.75 14.57
N PRO A 572 -14.47 -17.49 13.47
CA PRO A 572 -14.31 -16.89 12.14
C PRO A 572 -15.53 -16.12 11.62
N TRP A 573 -16.72 -16.37 12.17
CA TRP A 573 -17.99 -15.78 11.74
C TRP A 573 -18.44 -14.58 12.58
N LEU A 574 -17.87 -14.43 13.78
CA LEU A 574 -18.26 -13.38 14.70
C LEU A 574 -17.78 -12.00 14.27
N HIS A 575 -18.57 -10.98 14.56
CA HIS A 575 -18.17 -9.60 14.29
C HIS A 575 -17.09 -9.10 15.26
N SER A 576 -17.08 -9.60 16.52
CA SER A 576 -16.09 -9.28 17.55
C SER A 576 -15.59 -10.54 18.28
N PRO A 577 -14.70 -11.36 17.66
CA PRO A 577 -14.16 -12.56 18.31
C PRO A 577 -13.38 -12.25 19.59
N ASP A 578 -12.74 -11.09 19.69
CA ASP A 578 -11.98 -10.70 20.89
C ASP A 578 -12.93 -10.59 22.12
N ARG A 579 -14.13 -9.99 21.92
CA ARG A 579 -15.16 -9.90 22.97
C ARG A 579 -15.69 -11.29 23.38
N THR A 580 -15.93 -12.16 22.41
CA THR A 580 -16.33 -13.55 22.70
C THR A 580 -15.25 -14.30 23.47
N MET A 581 -13.98 -14.11 23.15
CA MET A 581 -12.89 -14.71 23.92
C MET A 581 -12.81 -14.17 25.35
N GLU A 582 -13.13 -12.89 25.59
CA GLU A 582 -13.26 -12.30 26.93
C GLU A 582 -14.39 -12.99 27.70
N GLU A 583 -15.55 -13.17 27.10
CA GLU A 583 -16.70 -13.86 27.73
C GLU A 583 -16.40 -15.34 28.01
N MET A 584 -15.77 -16.06 27.06
CA MET A 584 -15.32 -17.44 27.30
C MET A 584 -14.34 -17.54 28.45
N ALA A 585 -13.38 -16.61 28.53
CA ALA A 585 -12.44 -16.55 29.65
C ALA A 585 -13.12 -16.16 30.98
N ARG A 586 -14.18 -15.36 30.95
CA ARG A 586 -14.97 -14.98 32.12
C ARG A 586 -15.72 -16.18 32.71
N VAL A 587 -16.49 -16.90 31.87
CA VAL A 587 -17.38 -17.98 32.34
C VAL A 587 -16.66 -19.30 32.62
N VAL A 588 -15.44 -19.52 32.12
CA VAL A 588 -14.64 -20.68 32.51
C VAL A 588 -14.04 -20.47 33.92
N ARG A 589 -14.10 -21.50 34.78
CA ARG A 589 -13.53 -21.44 36.12
C ARG A 589 -12.00 -21.37 36.13
N PRO A 590 -11.37 -20.81 37.16
CA PRO A 590 -9.92 -20.96 37.35
C PRO A 590 -9.51 -22.45 37.28
N GLY A 591 -8.41 -22.74 36.58
CA GLY A 591 -7.98 -24.11 36.31
C GLY A 591 -8.81 -24.87 35.27
N GLY A 592 -9.93 -24.33 34.79
CA GLY A 592 -10.75 -24.88 33.70
C GLY A 592 -10.15 -24.65 32.31
N TYR A 593 -10.82 -25.14 31.29
CA TYR A 593 -10.28 -25.19 29.95
C TYR A 593 -11.13 -24.43 28.92
N VAL A 594 -10.46 -23.88 27.92
CA VAL A 594 -11.08 -23.26 26.72
C VAL A 594 -10.55 -23.98 25.48
N LEU A 595 -11.46 -24.44 24.62
CA LEU A 595 -11.13 -25.13 23.36
C LEU A 595 -11.77 -24.41 22.19
N VAL A 596 -10.95 -23.83 21.32
CA VAL A 596 -11.44 -23.02 20.21
C VAL A 596 -10.60 -23.23 18.95
N ASN A 597 -11.16 -22.87 17.80
CA ASN A 597 -10.39 -22.77 16.57
C ASN A 597 -10.61 -21.44 15.85
N VAL A 598 -9.58 -20.99 15.16
CA VAL A 598 -9.63 -19.90 14.20
C VAL A 598 -9.22 -20.38 12.82
N ASP A 599 -9.68 -19.68 11.81
CA ASP A 599 -9.26 -19.92 10.44
C ASP A 599 -7.87 -19.33 10.21
N ASN A 600 -6.92 -20.17 9.77
CA ASN A 600 -5.52 -19.81 9.65
C ASN A 600 -5.27 -18.92 8.41
N LEU A 601 -4.66 -17.76 8.61
CA LEU A 601 -4.28 -16.83 7.55
C LEU A 601 -3.29 -17.45 6.55
N LEU A 602 -2.38 -18.32 7.01
CA LEU A 602 -1.34 -18.96 6.23
C LEU A 602 -1.73 -20.35 5.72
N ARG A 603 -3.04 -20.63 5.54
CA ARG A 603 -3.49 -21.92 5.03
C ARG A 603 -2.94 -22.21 3.64
N LEU A 604 -2.39 -23.42 3.44
CA LEU A 604 -1.64 -23.81 2.25
C LEU A 604 -2.43 -23.59 0.94
N HIS A 605 -3.68 -24.00 0.89
CA HIS A 605 -4.50 -23.85 -0.32
C HIS A 605 -4.80 -22.38 -0.69
N TYR A 606 -4.80 -21.45 0.30
CA TYR A 606 -4.89 -20.01 0.01
C TYR A 606 -3.57 -19.46 -0.52
N LEU A 607 -2.44 -19.96 -0.02
CA LEU A 607 -1.12 -19.53 -0.52
C LEU A 607 -0.90 -19.97 -1.96
N LEU A 608 -1.45 -21.13 -2.35
CA LEU A 608 -1.30 -21.70 -3.69
C LEU A 608 -2.32 -21.18 -4.71
N ASP A 609 -3.50 -20.70 -4.27
CA ASP A 609 -4.53 -20.17 -5.18
C ASP A 609 -4.42 -18.66 -5.32
N PRO A 610 -4.08 -18.11 -6.51
CA PRO A 610 -3.94 -16.65 -6.71
C PRO A 610 -5.21 -15.85 -6.36
N ARG A 611 -6.40 -16.46 -6.46
CA ARG A 611 -7.67 -15.84 -6.08
C ARG A 611 -7.95 -15.83 -4.58
N LEU A 612 -7.31 -16.69 -3.83
CA LEU A 612 -7.51 -16.83 -2.40
C LEU A 612 -6.31 -16.33 -1.60
N ASN A 613 -5.13 -16.24 -2.20
CA ASN A 613 -3.89 -15.86 -1.54
C ASN A 613 -4.05 -14.50 -0.82
N PRO A 614 -3.86 -14.45 0.52
CA PRO A 614 -3.99 -13.23 1.31
C PRO A 614 -3.04 -12.13 0.84
N ALA A 615 -1.86 -12.52 0.35
CA ALA A 615 -0.87 -11.60 -0.20
C ALA A 615 -1.38 -10.82 -1.42
N LEU A 616 -2.28 -11.41 -2.19
CA LEU A 616 -2.95 -10.78 -3.33
C LEU A 616 -4.30 -10.11 -2.95
N GLY A 617 -4.63 -10.11 -1.65
CA GLY A 617 -5.93 -9.64 -1.14
C GLY A 617 -6.21 -8.16 -1.45
N SER A 618 -5.22 -7.29 -1.35
CA SER A 618 -5.34 -5.87 -1.66
C SER A 618 -5.54 -5.62 -3.15
N PHE A 619 -4.79 -6.35 -3.97
CA PHE A 619 -4.97 -6.37 -5.41
C PHE A 619 -6.38 -6.79 -5.80
N ARG A 620 -6.91 -7.85 -5.19
CA ARG A 620 -8.28 -8.35 -5.44
C ARG A 620 -9.37 -7.41 -4.93
N ARG A 621 -9.19 -6.73 -3.79
CA ARG A 621 -10.16 -5.74 -3.29
C ARG A 621 -10.24 -4.53 -4.21
N CYS A 622 -9.11 -4.00 -4.68
CA CYS A 622 -9.07 -2.98 -5.71
C CYS A 622 -9.77 -3.45 -7.00
N LEU A 623 -9.47 -4.67 -7.44
CA LEU A 623 -10.07 -5.25 -8.63
C LEU A 623 -11.57 -5.52 -8.42
N GLY A 624 -11.96 -6.11 -7.30
CA GLY A 624 -13.34 -6.47 -6.98
C GLY A 624 -14.25 -5.28 -6.68
N SER A 625 -13.74 -4.23 -6.02
CA SER A 625 -14.50 -2.99 -5.81
C SER A 625 -14.66 -2.21 -7.12
N GLY A 626 -13.65 -2.25 -7.98
CA GLY A 626 -13.75 -1.75 -9.35
C GLY A 626 -14.82 -2.50 -10.15
N LEU A 627 -14.77 -3.84 -10.17
CA LEU A 627 -15.70 -4.69 -10.91
C LEU A 627 -17.16 -4.63 -10.39
N ARG A 628 -17.39 -4.42 -9.10
CA ARG A 628 -18.74 -4.18 -8.54
C ARG A 628 -19.28 -2.81 -8.90
N ARG A 629 -18.45 -1.76 -8.87
CA ARG A 629 -18.87 -0.41 -9.30
C ARG A 629 -19.27 -0.33 -10.76
N ILE A 630 -18.83 -1.26 -11.61
CA ILE A 630 -19.16 -1.33 -13.05
C ILE A 630 -20.29 -2.30 -13.37
N GLY A 631 -20.98 -2.87 -12.39
CA GLY A 631 -22.07 -3.80 -12.66
C GLY A 631 -21.68 -5.14 -13.30
N VAL A 632 -20.38 -5.45 -13.40
CA VAL A 632 -19.88 -6.75 -13.96
C VAL A 632 -20.01 -7.88 -12.93
N LEU A 633 -20.06 -7.56 -11.63
CA LEU A 633 -20.30 -8.50 -10.54
C LEU A 633 -21.57 -8.11 -9.79
N HIS A 634 -22.67 -8.79 -10.10
CA HIS A 634 -23.98 -8.62 -9.46
C HIS A 634 -24.18 -9.54 -8.24
N THR A 635 -23.17 -10.34 -7.86
CA THR A 635 -23.28 -11.20 -6.68
C THR A 635 -22.94 -10.39 -5.42
N PRO A 636 -23.76 -10.48 -4.35
CA PRO A 636 -23.38 -9.97 -3.04
C PRO A 636 -22.04 -10.57 -2.66
N ALA A 637 -21.18 -9.76 -2.03
CA ALA A 637 -19.90 -10.27 -1.56
C ALA A 637 -20.17 -11.42 -0.58
N PRO A 638 -19.55 -12.60 -0.73
CA PRO A 638 -19.68 -13.65 0.27
C PRO A 638 -19.26 -13.06 1.61
N THR A 639 -19.99 -13.41 2.68
CA THR A 639 -19.69 -12.96 4.04
C THR A 639 -18.22 -13.24 4.32
N PRO A 640 -17.39 -12.22 4.59
CA PRO A 640 -15.96 -12.44 4.70
C PRO A 640 -15.67 -13.19 6.00
N VAL A 641 -15.24 -14.43 5.89
CA VAL A 641 -14.72 -15.22 7.01
C VAL A 641 -13.45 -14.54 7.52
N ARG A 642 -13.33 -14.36 8.84
CA ARG A 642 -12.15 -13.77 9.47
C ARG A 642 -11.00 -14.79 9.46
N LEU A 643 -9.82 -14.34 9.05
CA LEU A 643 -8.58 -15.11 9.09
C LEU A 643 -7.65 -14.52 10.14
N ASP A 644 -7.11 -15.36 11.00
CA ASP A 644 -6.16 -14.94 12.04
C ASP A 644 -4.80 -15.64 11.88
N SER A 645 -3.72 -14.96 12.29
CA SER A 645 -2.44 -15.62 12.41
C SER A 645 -2.34 -16.34 13.76
N THR A 646 -1.74 -17.53 13.78
CA THR A 646 -1.54 -18.30 15.00
C THR A 646 -0.87 -17.49 16.10
N ARG A 647 0.16 -16.68 15.77
CA ARG A 647 0.87 -15.82 16.73
C ARG A 647 -0.01 -14.74 17.34
N ARG A 648 -0.91 -14.12 16.56
CA ARG A 648 -1.83 -13.11 17.07
C ARG A 648 -2.84 -13.75 18.01
N PHE A 649 -3.37 -14.90 17.63
CA PHE A 649 -4.35 -15.60 18.42
C PHE A 649 -3.76 -16.08 19.76
N ASP A 650 -2.54 -16.64 19.75
CA ASP A 650 -1.80 -16.99 20.96
C ASP A 650 -1.62 -15.78 21.90
N ALA A 651 -1.30 -14.60 21.35
CA ALA A 651 -1.16 -13.37 22.13
C ALA A 651 -2.50 -12.86 22.72
N VAL A 652 -3.64 -13.13 22.08
CA VAL A 652 -4.98 -12.83 22.64
C VAL A 652 -5.23 -13.74 23.84
N MET A 653 -4.95 -15.01 23.71
CA MET A 653 -5.16 -15.98 24.79
C MET A 653 -4.31 -15.67 26.03
N ASP A 654 -3.02 -15.34 25.82
CA ASP A 654 -2.12 -14.99 26.93
C ASP A 654 -2.60 -13.74 27.68
N ARG A 655 -3.08 -12.70 26.99
CA ARG A 655 -3.68 -11.50 27.61
C ARG A 655 -4.90 -11.81 28.47
N LEU A 656 -5.65 -12.84 28.10
CA LEU A 656 -6.86 -13.27 28.83
C LEU A 656 -6.55 -14.28 29.95
N GLY A 657 -5.27 -14.53 30.26
CA GLY A 657 -4.86 -15.48 31.27
C GLY A 657 -5.13 -16.95 30.92
N LEU A 658 -5.12 -17.26 29.63
CA LEU A 658 -5.34 -18.59 29.06
C LEU A 658 -4.01 -19.20 28.57
N ASP A 659 -3.45 -20.11 29.38
CA ASP A 659 -2.19 -20.78 29.06
C ASP A 659 -2.44 -21.92 28.08
N LYS A 660 -1.73 -21.87 26.94
CA LYS A 660 -1.85 -22.85 25.89
C LYS A 660 -1.33 -24.22 26.31
N VAL A 661 -2.20 -25.22 26.37
CA VAL A 661 -1.88 -26.62 26.70
C VAL A 661 -1.53 -27.41 25.44
N ARG A 662 -2.35 -27.31 24.39
CA ARG A 662 -2.16 -27.99 23.11
C ARG A 662 -2.58 -27.10 21.96
N SER A 663 -1.95 -27.31 20.79
CA SER A 663 -2.40 -26.69 19.56
C SER A 663 -2.04 -27.54 18.35
N ALA A 664 -2.89 -27.48 17.32
CA ALA A 664 -2.64 -28.13 16.04
C ALA A 664 -3.22 -27.32 14.91
N THR A 665 -2.62 -27.39 13.72
CA THR A 665 -3.27 -26.93 12.50
C THR A 665 -3.90 -28.14 11.79
N ILE A 666 -5.15 -27.98 11.38
CA ILE A 666 -5.98 -29.03 10.82
C ILE A 666 -6.49 -28.60 9.44
N GLY A 667 -6.49 -29.52 8.50
CA GLY A 667 -7.10 -29.33 7.21
C GLY A 667 -6.17 -28.79 6.13
N PHE A 668 -6.04 -29.55 5.05
CA PHE A 668 -5.35 -29.17 3.83
C PHE A 668 -6.31 -29.32 2.65
N GLY A 669 -6.64 -28.21 1.99
CA GLY A 669 -7.61 -28.15 0.92
C GLY A 669 -8.87 -27.33 1.28
N PRO A 670 -9.89 -27.29 0.39
CA PRO A 670 -9.89 -27.89 -0.95
C PRO A 670 -8.79 -27.32 -1.84
N PHE A 671 -8.22 -28.17 -2.71
CA PHE A 671 -7.15 -27.76 -3.61
C PHE A 671 -7.72 -27.12 -4.86
N THR A 672 -7.64 -25.78 -4.92
CA THR A 672 -8.15 -24.97 -6.03
C THR A 672 -7.03 -24.16 -6.67
N PHE A 673 -7.19 -23.87 -7.95
CA PHE A 673 -6.42 -22.86 -8.66
C PHE A 673 -7.40 -21.94 -9.40
N TRP A 674 -7.32 -20.65 -9.17
CA TRP A 674 -8.30 -19.68 -9.69
C TRP A 674 -9.75 -19.97 -9.22
N ARG A 675 -9.93 -20.53 -8.01
CA ARG A 675 -11.18 -21.05 -7.42
C ARG A 675 -11.81 -22.22 -8.17
N ARG A 676 -11.11 -22.84 -9.10
CA ARG A 676 -11.55 -24.09 -9.74
C ARG A 676 -10.84 -25.27 -9.09
N PRO A 677 -11.53 -26.37 -8.76
CA PRO A 677 -10.87 -27.56 -8.21
C PRO A 677 -9.87 -28.12 -9.22
N VAL A 678 -8.64 -28.39 -8.75
CA VAL A 678 -7.57 -28.99 -9.58
C VAL A 678 -7.39 -30.47 -9.33
N LEU A 679 -8.02 -31.02 -8.31
CA LEU A 679 -8.03 -32.42 -7.96
C LEU A 679 -9.46 -32.92 -7.83
N SER A 680 -9.71 -34.18 -8.20
CA SER A 680 -10.95 -34.87 -7.82
C SER A 680 -11.02 -35.03 -6.30
N GLU A 681 -12.23 -35.10 -5.72
CA GLU A 681 -12.44 -35.24 -4.27
C GLU A 681 -11.62 -36.38 -3.66
N SER A 682 -11.60 -37.57 -4.34
CA SER A 682 -10.83 -38.74 -3.88
C SER A 682 -9.32 -38.51 -3.85
N ARG A 683 -8.76 -37.76 -4.83
CA ARG A 683 -7.34 -37.36 -4.85
C ARG A 683 -7.06 -36.28 -3.83
N GLY A 684 -7.98 -35.33 -3.70
CA GLY A 684 -7.92 -34.28 -2.70
C GLY A 684 -7.88 -34.82 -1.27
N MET A 685 -8.76 -35.75 -0.93
CA MET A 685 -8.77 -36.44 0.36
C MET A 685 -7.50 -37.26 0.66
N ARG A 686 -6.92 -37.90 -0.34
CA ARG A 686 -5.63 -38.62 -0.17
C ARG A 686 -4.50 -37.64 0.12
N LEU A 687 -4.39 -36.58 -0.67
CA LEU A 687 -3.38 -35.53 -0.46
C LEU A 687 -3.55 -34.83 0.90
N HIS A 688 -4.79 -34.53 1.28
CA HIS A 688 -5.12 -33.99 2.61
C HIS A 688 -4.57 -34.90 3.73
N ARG A 689 -4.89 -36.21 3.74
CA ARG A 689 -4.41 -37.15 4.76
C ARG A 689 -2.89 -37.22 4.81
N THR A 690 -2.23 -37.21 3.66
CA THR A 690 -0.77 -37.23 3.57
C THR A 690 -0.17 -35.97 4.22
N LEU A 691 -0.67 -34.79 3.86
CA LEU A 691 -0.20 -33.52 4.42
C LEU A 691 -0.52 -33.40 5.91
N GLN A 692 -1.68 -33.87 6.35
CA GLN A 692 -2.05 -33.90 7.77
C GLN A 692 -1.12 -34.83 8.57
N GLY A 693 -0.77 -36.00 8.03
CA GLY A 693 0.21 -36.88 8.63
C GLY A 693 1.62 -36.25 8.74
N VAL A 694 2.04 -35.50 7.72
CA VAL A 694 3.31 -34.76 7.72
C VAL A 694 3.28 -33.63 8.73
N ALA A 695 2.16 -32.90 8.82
CA ALA A 695 1.97 -31.83 9.81
C ALA A 695 2.01 -32.40 11.25
N GLY A 696 1.37 -33.55 11.50
CA GLY A 696 1.36 -34.27 12.77
C GLY A 696 2.75 -34.72 13.24
N ARG A 697 3.66 -34.99 12.31
CA ARG A 697 5.08 -35.30 12.59
C ARG A 697 5.93 -34.06 12.88
N GLY A 698 5.32 -32.87 12.91
CA GLY A 698 5.99 -31.62 13.29
C GLY A 698 6.86 -30.99 12.19
N VAL A 699 6.74 -31.44 10.92
CA VAL A 699 7.56 -30.89 9.82
C VAL A 699 7.37 -29.39 9.70
N PRO A 700 8.44 -28.57 9.79
CA PRO A 700 8.37 -27.12 9.64
C PRO A 700 7.66 -26.69 8.36
N LEU A 701 7.01 -25.52 8.36
CA LEU A 701 6.14 -25.00 7.30
C LEU A 701 4.81 -25.77 7.17
N VAL A 702 4.80 -27.11 7.01
CA VAL A 702 3.55 -27.88 6.86
C VAL A 702 2.72 -27.81 8.12
N ARG A 703 3.33 -28.02 9.29
CA ARG A 703 2.63 -27.97 10.60
C ARG A 703 1.94 -26.63 10.92
N SER A 704 2.28 -25.55 10.20
CA SER A 704 1.72 -24.21 10.42
C SER A 704 0.77 -23.74 9.32
N THR A 705 0.54 -24.56 8.27
CA THR A 705 -0.20 -24.17 7.07
C THR A 705 -1.53 -24.94 6.87
N GLY A 706 -1.99 -25.67 7.90
CA GLY A 706 -3.35 -26.22 7.91
C GLY A 706 -4.41 -25.11 7.87
N ALA A 707 -5.61 -25.43 7.42
CA ALA A 707 -6.69 -24.48 7.19
C ALA A 707 -7.20 -23.83 8.47
N GLN A 708 -7.23 -24.57 9.56
CA GLN A 708 -7.74 -24.16 10.86
C GLN A 708 -6.67 -24.36 11.93
N TYR A 709 -6.59 -23.43 12.87
CA TYR A 709 -5.75 -23.51 14.05
C TYR A 709 -6.61 -23.80 15.26
N LEU A 710 -6.54 -25.03 15.77
CA LEU A 710 -7.24 -25.50 16.97
C LEU A 710 -6.33 -25.34 18.18
N VAL A 711 -6.86 -24.79 19.27
CA VAL A 711 -6.12 -24.54 20.52
C VAL A 711 -6.95 -24.97 21.72
N LEU A 712 -6.31 -25.71 22.61
CA LEU A 712 -6.77 -25.99 23.96
C LEU A 712 -5.91 -25.20 24.94
N ALA A 713 -6.55 -24.40 25.79
CA ALA A 713 -5.87 -23.62 26.82
C ALA A 713 -6.50 -23.84 28.20
N ARG A 714 -5.72 -23.60 29.25
CA ARG A 714 -6.15 -23.65 30.67
C ARG A 714 -6.18 -22.24 31.22
N LYS A 715 -7.25 -21.88 31.94
CA LYS A 715 -7.32 -20.61 32.65
C LYS A 715 -6.40 -20.64 33.86
N ARG A 716 -5.59 -19.61 34.04
CA ARG A 716 -4.71 -19.44 35.20
C ARG A 716 -5.50 -19.46 36.49
N ASP A 717 -4.95 -20.06 37.51
CA ASP A 717 -5.54 -20.03 38.87
C ASP A 717 -5.41 -18.60 39.43
N ALA A 718 -6.36 -18.18 40.27
CA ALA A 718 -6.43 -16.82 40.81
C ALA A 718 -5.35 -16.48 41.86
N THR A 719 -4.47 -17.43 42.21
CA THR A 719 -3.37 -17.26 43.16
C THR A 719 -2.06 -16.96 42.42
N GLY A 720 -1.32 -15.94 42.88
CA GLY A 720 -0.06 -15.47 42.31
C GLY A 720 1.05 -16.54 42.25
N PRO A 721 2.22 -16.21 41.69
CA PRO A 721 3.24 -17.19 41.32
C PRO A 721 3.85 -17.84 42.58
N GLU A 722 3.47 -19.08 42.87
CA GLU A 722 4.28 -19.94 43.72
C GLU A 722 5.50 -20.43 42.90
N SER A 723 6.65 -20.07 43.42
CA SER A 723 7.95 -20.55 43.00
C SER A 723 8.09 -22.07 43.21
N GLY A 724 7.81 -22.85 42.18
CA GLY A 724 8.13 -24.29 42.16
C GLY A 724 9.46 -24.54 41.41
N PRO A 725 10.23 -25.59 41.80
CA PRO A 725 11.63 -25.74 41.36
C PRO A 725 11.79 -26.10 39.90
N VAL A 726 12.80 -25.50 39.30
CA VAL A 726 13.32 -25.80 37.95
C VAL A 726 13.77 -27.26 37.89
N ILE A 727 13.03 -28.10 37.18
CA ILE A 727 13.52 -29.45 36.81
C ILE A 727 14.02 -29.32 35.34
N GLY A 728 15.29 -29.70 35.20
CA GLY A 728 16.09 -29.57 33.98
C GLY A 728 15.53 -30.34 32.78
N ARG A 729 15.83 -29.82 31.63
CA ARG A 729 15.66 -30.50 30.33
C ARG A 729 16.52 -31.77 30.24
N PRO A 730 16.07 -32.76 29.47
CA PRO A 730 16.86 -33.20 28.34
C PRO A 730 16.32 -32.75 26.97
#